data_0dd0f7502acaac6d668d1d19620d24f6
#
_entry.id   0dd0f7502acaac6d668d1d19620d24f6
#
_cell.length_a   1.000
_cell.length_b   1.000
_cell.length_c   1.000
_cell.angle_alpha   90.00
_cell.angle_beta   90.00
_cell.angle_gamma   90.00
#
_symmetry.space_group_name_H-M   'P 1'
#
loop_
_entity.id
_entity.type
_entity.pdbx_description
1 polymer ?
#
loop_
_entity_poly.entity_id
_entity_poly.type
_entity_poly.pdbx_seq_one_letter_code
_entity_poly.pdbx_strand_id
1 'polypeptide(L)'
;MGTASGDDDRHMTHHGVAERVNLSARRPFVEALRSGLAETFFPDDPFRGFGALPPKARAWGALKYFVPALEWVPRYGFDKFKYDLLAGVTIASLAIPQGISYARLANLPPIIGLCTFFFFLAVSRRTRLRFGGTRLRCMRTQLINRVHLPCMFPADSSFVPPLLYAVFGSSNNLAVGTVAAASLMLASIIEDEVLPEDNPERYLQLFYTSAFFTGVFQTALGVFRLGLIVDFLSRSTITGFMGGTATIIIMQQLKGLLGMKHFTPKTDLISVVGSVFHYRHEWKWQSAILGICFILFLLSSKHLRKKMPHLFWVSAIAPFMVVVIGGVFAFLVKGDEHGIPIVGDLKKGINPISISKLAFDTKDLEIAMKAGLLSGILALAEGIAVGRSLAMIKNEQIDGNKEMIAFGMMNIAGSFTSCYLTTGPFSKSAVNFDAGCKTPMANVVMSVCILMVLLFLAPLFKYTPLVALSSIIVVAMIGLIKVKEFVHLYKIDKFDFCICMVAFVGVVFFTMVIGLSASVGLSVLRALLYVARPATCKLGSIAGTEIFRDVKQYPHAKSVPNILILELGSPIYFVNAGYLRERILRWVEDEENICKEHGQDLQYLVLDLCGVTSIDNTGIGMLAEVHKSMDRKGIRIALTNPRLQVTEKLVLSGYIKDTIGEESVFLTVKDATTSCRYAMQRSTSKEGGSEV
;
A
#
# COMPACT_ATOMS: atom_id res chain seq x y z
N MET A 1 -36.96 -20.21 -70.69
CA MET A 1 -37.38 -21.61 -70.46
C MET A 1 -36.70 -22.03 -69.16
N GLY A 2 -37.32 -22.17 -68.13
CA GLY A 2 -38.45 -22.69 -67.48
C GLY A 2 -37.95 -22.78 -66.01
N THR A 3 -38.55 -22.64 -65.05
CA THR A 3 -39.84 -22.69 -64.41
C THR A 3 -39.55 -22.46 -62.92
N ALA A 4 -40.24 -21.49 -62.42
CA ALA A 4 -40.32 -21.26 -60.97
C ALA A 4 -41.20 -22.33 -60.34
N SER A 5 -40.89 -22.79 -59.17
CA SER A 5 -41.85 -23.22 -58.13
C SER A 5 -41.08 -23.34 -56.84
N GLY A 6 -41.33 -22.49 -55.86
CA GLY A 6 -42.12 -22.89 -54.75
C GLY A 6 -41.26 -23.49 -53.65
N ASP A 7 -40.75 -22.66 -52.74
CA ASP A 7 -40.52 -23.06 -51.36
C ASP A 7 -40.47 -21.78 -50.47
N ASP A 8 -41.64 -21.20 -50.34
CA ASP A 8 -41.92 -20.05 -49.46
C ASP A 8 -42.87 -20.53 -48.37
N ASP A 9 -42.36 -21.46 -47.52
CA ASP A 9 -43.09 -21.93 -46.32
C ASP A 9 -42.20 -22.66 -45.33
N ARG A 10 -41.06 -22.03 -44.92
CA ARG A 10 -40.25 -22.47 -43.76
C ARG A 10 -39.78 -21.31 -42.91
N HIS A 11 -40.55 -20.29 -42.78
CA HIS A 11 -40.39 -19.28 -41.78
C HIS A 11 -41.60 -19.33 -40.83
N MET A 12 -41.56 -20.20 -39.86
CA MET A 12 -42.19 -20.05 -38.54
C MET A 12 -42.15 -21.40 -37.84
N THR A 13 -41.26 -21.57 -36.96
CA THR A 13 -41.36 -22.29 -35.67
C THR A 13 -39.99 -22.49 -35.09
N HIS A 14 -39.26 -21.40 -34.81
CA HIS A 14 -38.34 -21.36 -33.68
C HIS A 14 -39.06 -20.64 -32.55
N HIS A 15 -40.08 -21.26 -31.96
CA HIS A 15 -40.37 -21.05 -30.56
C HIS A 15 -39.13 -21.56 -29.83
N GLY A 16 -38.17 -20.68 -29.60
CA GLY A 16 -37.03 -20.95 -28.76
C GLY A 16 -37.53 -21.52 -27.43
N VAL A 17 -37.19 -22.75 -27.16
CA VAL A 17 -37.30 -23.30 -25.81
C VAL A 17 -36.55 -22.32 -24.94
N ALA A 18 -37.27 -21.54 -24.11
CA ALA A 18 -36.63 -20.61 -23.19
C ALA A 18 -35.64 -21.43 -22.36
N GLU A 19 -34.36 -21.18 -22.57
CA GLU A 19 -33.31 -21.85 -21.81
C GLU A 19 -33.58 -21.56 -20.32
N ARG A 20 -33.76 -22.62 -19.54
CA ARG A 20 -34.01 -22.50 -18.11
C ARG A 20 -32.68 -22.43 -17.34
N VAL A 21 -32.69 -21.79 -16.19
CA VAL A 21 -31.55 -21.77 -15.29
C VAL A 21 -31.15 -23.20 -14.93
N ASN A 22 -29.87 -23.54 -15.07
CA ASN A 22 -29.35 -24.87 -14.72
C ASN A 22 -29.27 -25.00 -13.19
N LEU A 23 -30.28 -25.65 -12.61
CA LEU A 23 -30.39 -25.89 -11.16
C LEU A 23 -29.64 -27.19 -10.71
N SER A 24 -29.13 -27.99 -11.65
CA SER A 24 -28.42 -29.25 -11.36
C SER A 24 -26.90 -29.09 -11.19
N ALA A 25 -26.36 -27.92 -11.51
CA ALA A 25 -24.93 -27.66 -11.37
C ALA A 25 -24.53 -27.58 -9.89
N ARG A 26 -23.81 -28.63 -9.41
CA ARG A 26 -23.25 -28.66 -8.05
C ARG A 26 -21.75 -28.88 -8.10
N ARG A 27 -21.01 -28.11 -7.30
CA ARG A 27 -19.58 -28.31 -7.12
C ARG A 27 -19.32 -29.12 -5.84
N PRO A 28 -18.35 -30.08 -5.85
CA PRO A 28 -17.91 -30.76 -4.64
C PRO A 28 -17.43 -29.72 -3.60
N PHE A 29 -17.77 -29.92 -2.32
CA PHE A 29 -17.40 -28.99 -1.23
C PHE A 29 -15.90 -28.67 -1.20
N VAL A 30 -15.04 -29.70 -1.38
CA VAL A 30 -13.59 -29.57 -1.37
C VAL A 30 -13.11 -28.66 -2.53
N GLU A 31 -13.72 -28.81 -3.71
CA GLU A 31 -13.40 -27.99 -4.88
C GLU A 31 -13.84 -26.54 -4.69
N ALA A 32 -15.05 -26.31 -4.17
CA ALA A 32 -15.56 -24.98 -3.85
C ALA A 32 -14.72 -24.29 -2.76
N LEU A 33 -14.32 -25.00 -1.72
CA LEU A 33 -13.44 -24.50 -0.66
C LEU A 33 -12.05 -24.18 -1.21
N ARG A 34 -11.48 -25.10 -2.01
CA ARG A 34 -10.16 -24.91 -2.63
C ARG A 34 -10.15 -23.72 -3.59
N SER A 35 -11.17 -23.57 -4.44
CA SER A 35 -11.27 -22.43 -5.35
C SER A 35 -11.44 -21.11 -4.59
N GLY A 36 -12.27 -21.09 -3.54
CA GLY A 36 -12.46 -19.89 -2.71
C GLY A 36 -11.19 -19.48 -1.97
N LEU A 37 -10.46 -20.43 -1.38
CA LEU A 37 -9.17 -20.16 -0.74
C LEU A 37 -8.11 -19.73 -1.76
N ALA A 38 -8.08 -20.34 -2.94
CA ALA A 38 -7.16 -19.98 -4.00
C ALA A 38 -7.44 -18.56 -4.51
N GLU A 39 -8.69 -18.19 -4.74
CA GLU A 39 -9.08 -16.84 -5.15
C GLU A 39 -8.76 -15.78 -4.08
N THR A 40 -8.91 -16.12 -2.79
CA THR A 40 -8.66 -15.16 -1.70
C THR A 40 -7.19 -14.96 -1.42
N PHE A 41 -6.38 -16.04 -1.32
CA PHE A 41 -4.97 -15.98 -0.93
C PHE A 41 -3.99 -16.05 -2.10
N PHE A 42 -4.42 -16.56 -3.24
CA PHE A 42 -3.59 -16.76 -4.42
C PHE A 42 -4.25 -16.23 -5.71
N PRO A 43 -4.75 -14.97 -5.74
CA PRO A 43 -5.42 -14.43 -6.92
C PRO A 43 -4.51 -14.45 -8.17
N ASP A 44 -3.19 -14.30 -7.97
CA ASP A 44 -2.20 -14.26 -9.05
C ASP A 44 -1.68 -15.67 -9.44
N ASP A 45 -2.07 -16.72 -8.71
CA ASP A 45 -1.62 -18.10 -8.84
C ASP A 45 -0.14 -18.24 -9.28
N PRO A 46 0.83 -17.76 -8.47
CA PRO A 46 2.24 -17.67 -8.88
C PRO A 46 2.88 -19.05 -9.12
N PHE A 47 2.24 -20.13 -8.66
CA PHE A 47 2.72 -21.50 -8.79
C PHE A 47 2.05 -22.27 -9.94
N ARG A 48 1.13 -21.65 -10.68
CA ARG A 48 0.42 -22.28 -11.81
C ARG A 48 1.38 -22.87 -12.84
N GLY A 49 2.46 -22.13 -13.17
CA GLY A 49 3.49 -22.60 -14.08
C GLY A 49 4.39 -23.72 -13.53
N PHE A 50 4.40 -23.96 -12.22
CA PHE A 50 5.29 -24.96 -11.61
C PHE A 50 4.72 -26.38 -11.62
N GLY A 51 3.39 -26.54 -11.74
CA GLY A 51 2.73 -27.84 -11.74
C GLY A 51 3.24 -28.78 -12.84
N ALA A 52 3.52 -28.25 -14.02
CA ALA A 52 3.98 -28.98 -15.20
C ALA A 52 5.51 -29.21 -15.25
N LEU A 53 6.28 -28.64 -14.32
CA LEU A 53 7.75 -28.72 -14.34
C LEU A 53 8.29 -29.92 -13.55
N PRO A 54 9.44 -30.51 -13.99
CA PRO A 54 10.13 -31.54 -13.22
C PRO A 54 10.60 -31.01 -11.85
N PRO A 55 10.76 -31.89 -10.82
CA PRO A 55 10.99 -31.46 -9.43
C PRO A 55 12.19 -30.53 -9.24
N LYS A 56 13.28 -30.72 -9.98
CA LYS A 56 14.47 -29.84 -9.94
C LYS A 56 14.16 -28.45 -10.51
N ALA A 57 13.42 -28.37 -11.62
CA ALA A 57 13.02 -27.09 -12.21
C ALA A 57 11.98 -26.37 -11.35
N ARG A 58 11.10 -27.11 -10.67
CA ARG A 58 10.16 -26.58 -9.70
C ARG A 58 10.86 -25.95 -8.50
N ALA A 59 11.84 -26.65 -7.90
CA ALA A 59 12.64 -26.13 -6.80
C ALA A 59 13.44 -24.89 -7.23
N TRP A 60 14.01 -24.90 -8.44
CA TRP A 60 14.72 -23.74 -8.99
C TRP A 60 13.80 -22.56 -9.27
N GLY A 61 12.59 -22.82 -9.77
CA GLY A 61 11.55 -21.79 -9.95
C GLY A 61 11.11 -21.16 -8.63
N ALA A 62 10.88 -21.99 -7.61
CA ALA A 62 10.57 -21.52 -6.25
C ALA A 62 11.70 -20.67 -5.66
N LEU A 63 12.96 -21.11 -5.82
CA LEU A 63 14.12 -20.32 -5.37
C LEU A 63 14.19 -18.96 -6.07
N LYS A 64 13.95 -18.89 -7.38
CA LYS A 64 13.89 -17.63 -8.12
C LYS A 64 12.75 -16.72 -7.63
N TYR A 65 11.62 -17.30 -7.24
CA TYR A 65 10.49 -16.54 -6.72
C TYR A 65 10.87 -15.77 -5.44
N PHE A 66 11.59 -16.44 -4.51
CA PHE A 66 12.03 -15.83 -3.24
C PHE A 66 13.34 -15.02 -3.37
N VAL A 67 14.14 -15.26 -4.41
CA VAL A 67 15.41 -14.57 -4.64
C VAL A 67 15.47 -14.01 -6.05
N PRO A 68 14.83 -12.85 -6.29
CA PRO A 68 14.77 -12.21 -7.62
C PRO A 68 16.14 -11.90 -8.22
N ALA A 69 17.21 -11.76 -7.40
CA ALA A 69 18.57 -11.61 -7.89
C ALA A 69 18.97 -12.71 -8.88
N LEU A 70 18.48 -13.93 -8.71
CA LEU A 70 18.75 -15.04 -9.64
C LEU A 70 18.13 -14.86 -11.03
N GLU A 71 17.21 -13.90 -11.18
CA GLU A 71 16.59 -13.56 -12.46
C GLU A 71 17.32 -12.42 -13.17
N TRP A 72 17.66 -11.34 -12.45
CA TRP A 72 18.23 -10.17 -13.07
C TRP A 72 19.75 -10.22 -13.21
N VAL A 73 20.48 -10.85 -12.26
CA VAL A 73 21.96 -10.94 -12.30
C VAL A 73 22.49 -11.65 -13.55
N PRO A 74 21.92 -12.80 -14.02
CA PRO A 74 22.39 -13.44 -15.26
C PRO A 74 22.16 -12.61 -16.52
N ARG A 75 21.17 -11.69 -16.49
CA ARG A 75 20.80 -10.81 -17.63
C ARG A 75 21.43 -9.42 -17.49
N TYR A 76 22.36 -9.25 -16.54
CA TYR A 76 23.02 -7.97 -16.27
C TYR A 76 24.17 -7.72 -17.21
N GLY A 77 24.14 -6.59 -17.92
CA GLY A 77 25.17 -6.19 -18.89
C GLY A 77 25.75 -4.81 -18.59
N PHE A 78 26.85 -4.49 -19.25
CA PHE A 78 27.58 -3.25 -19.04
C PHE A 78 26.73 -1.99 -19.34
N ASP A 79 25.81 -2.07 -20.27
CA ASP A 79 24.92 -0.94 -20.58
C ASP A 79 23.98 -0.61 -19.43
N LYS A 80 23.45 -1.63 -18.74
CA LYS A 80 22.64 -1.42 -17.52
C LYS A 80 23.50 -0.86 -16.39
N PHE A 81 24.74 -1.35 -16.25
CA PHE A 81 25.67 -0.90 -15.21
C PHE A 81 25.94 0.60 -15.26
N LYS A 82 26.07 1.22 -16.43
CA LYS A 82 26.26 2.67 -16.58
C LYS A 82 25.12 3.49 -15.92
N TYR A 83 23.88 3.08 -16.19
CA TYR A 83 22.71 3.75 -15.62
C TYR A 83 22.58 3.51 -14.12
N ASP A 84 22.81 2.27 -13.66
CA ASP A 84 22.72 1.92 -12.25
C ASP A 84 23.87 2.54 -11.44
N LEU A 85 25.07 2.70 -12.04
CA LEU A 85 26.19 3.42 -11.43
C LEU A 85 25.84 4.90 -11.22
N LEU A 86 25.31 5.57 -12.26
CA LEU A 86 24.91 6.96 -12.17
C LEU A 86 23.81 7.14 -11.12
N ALA A 87 22.78 6.28 -11.16
CA ALA A 87 21.68 6.30 -10.21
C ALA A 87 22.17 6.07 -8.77
N GLY A 88 23.00 5.04 -8.55
CA GLY A 88 23.53 4.71 -7.23
C GLY A 88 24.38 5.81 -6.61
N VAL A 89 25.27 6.44 -7.39
CA VAL A 89 26.08 7.59 -6.94
C VAL A 89 25.16 8.79 -6.62
N THR A 90 24.17 9.03 -7.45
CA THR A 90 23.21 10.13 -7.26
C THR A 90 22.38 9.92 -5.98
N ILE A 91 21.91 8.70 -5.72
CA ILE A 91 21.18 8.40 -4.49
C ILE A 91 22.09 8.49 -3.27
N ALA A 92 23.35 8.02 -3.36
CA ALA A 92 24.31 8.08 -2.26
C ALA A 92 24.54 9.53 -1.82
N SER A 93 24.64 10.48 -2.77
CA SER A 93 24.80 11.91 -2.46
C SER A 93 23.66 12.48 -1.62
N LEU A 94 22.45 11.96 -1.79
CA LEU A 94 21.25 12.33 -1.02
C LEU A 94 21.13 11.51 0.28
N ALA A 95 21.43 10.21 0.22
CA ALA A 95 21.26 9.28 1.34
C ALA A 95 22.18 9.59 2.53
N ILE A 96 23.40 10.06 2.27
CA ILE A 96 24.37 10.36 3.31
C ILE A 96 23.88 11.51 4.23
N PRO A 97 23.56 12.72 3.72
CA PRO A 97 23.06 13.79 4.58
C PRO A 97 21.72 13.43 5.23
N GLN A 98 20.83 12.75 4.51
CA GLN A 98 19.53 12.33 5.05
C GLN A 98 19.69 11.29 6.16
N GLY A 99 20.59 10.31 6.02
CA GLY A 99 20.86 9.30 7.04
C GLY A 99 21.31 9.93 8.35
N ILE A 100 22.29 10.84 8.30
CA ILE A 100 22.78 11.59 9.47
C ILE A 100 21.61 12.37 10.11
N SER A 101 20.81 13.02 9.30
CA SER A 101 19.71 13.88 9.76
C SER A 101 18.59 13.08 10.41
N TYR A 102 18.22 11.93 9.83
CA TYR A 102 17.12 11.08 10.36
C TYR A 102 17.54 10.34 11.65
N ALA A 103 18.82 9.93 11.75
CA ALA A 103 19.34 9.41 13.01
C ALA A 103 19.25 10.45 14.13
N ARG A 104 19.62 11.70 13.85
CA ARG A 104 19.47 12.81 14.81
C ARG A 104 18.02 13.13 15.15
N LEU A 105 17.13 13.05 14.17
CA LEU A 105 15.69 13.23 14.39
C LEU A 105 15.12 12.18 15.35
N ALA A 106 15.69 10.98 15.34
CA ALA A 106 15.37 9.89 16.25
C ALA A 106 16.23 9.87 17.52
N ASN A 107 16.91 10.96 17.86
CA ASN A 107 17.85 11.09 18.99
C ASN A 107 18.91 9.97 19.04
N LEU A 108 19.24 9.40 17.87
CA LEU A 108 20.28 8.40 17.72
C LEU A 108 21.64 9.05 17.39
N PRO A 109 22.76 8.43 17.74
CA PRO A 109 24.07 8.88 17.27
C PRO A 109 24.10 8.97 15.74
N PRO A 110 24.63 10.07 15.16
CA PRO A 110 24.61 10.33 13.71
C PRO A 110 25.23 9.22 12.86
N ILE A 111 26.15 8.47 13.46
CA ILE A 111 26.84 7.36 12.80
C ILE A 111 25.91 6.19 12.52
N ILE A 112 24.87 5.98 13.31
CA ILE A 112 23.92 4.88 13.10
C ILE A 112 23.11 5.08 11.80
N GLY A 113 22.98 6.28 11.30
CA GLY A 113 22.40 6.56 9.99
C GLY A 113 23.27 6.20 8.78
N LEU A 114 24.55 5.87 8.94
CA LEU A 114 25.51 5.79 7.83
C LEU A 114 26.37 4.52 7.69
N CYS A 115 26.61 3.68 8.72
CA CYS A 115 27.67 2.66 8.78
C CYS A 115 27.49 1.32 8.01
N THR A 116 28.50 0.46 7.89
CA THR A 116 28.75 -0.44 6.77
C THR A 116 29.27 -1.83 7.08
N PHE A 117 29.04 -2.86 6.19
CA PHE A 117 29.59 -4.22 6.31
C PHE A 117 30.11 -4.92 5.04
N PHE A 118 31.03 -5.88 5.27
CA PHE A 118 31.75 -6.71 4.30
C PHE A 118 31.29 -8.18 4.35
N PHE A 119 30.31 -8.58 3.56
CA PHE A 119 29.84 -9.98 3.48
C PHE A 119 30.45 -10.75 2.28
N PHE A 120 31.08 -10.09 1.33
CA PHE A 120 31.43 -10.69 0.05
C PHE A 120 32.66 -11.64 0.09
N LEU A 121 33.43 -11.67 1.18
CA LEU A 121 34.65 -12.51 1.27
C LEU A 121 34.43 -13.92 1.84
N ALA A 122 33.30 -14.20 2.45
CA ALA A 122 33.01 -15.51 3.03
C ALA A 122 32.43 -16.53 2.02
N VAL A 123 31.75 -16.08 0.97
CA VAL A 123 31.17 -16.97 -0.06
C VAL A 123 32.19 -17.40 -1.12
N SER A 124 33.33 -16.68 -1.24
CA SER A 124 34.39 -16.97 -2.25
C SER A 124 35.30 -18.14 -1.88
N ARG A 125 35.02 -18.93 -0.85
CA ARG A 125 35.88 -20.07 -0.48
C ARG A 125 35.75 -21.33 -1.35
N ARG A 126 34.80 -21.36 -2.33
CA ARG A 126 34.56 -22.58 -3.13
C ARG A 126 34.39 -22.43 -4.64
N THR A 127 34.57 -21.25 -5.23
CA THR A 127 34.59 -21.12 -6.69
C THR A 127 35.99 -20.87 -7.19
N ARG A 128 36.60 -21.94 -7.72
CA ARG A 128 37.81 -21.84 -8.55
C ARG A 128 37.47 -21.17 -9.88
N LEU A 129 37.62 -19.87 -9.93
CA LEU A 129 37.68 -19.17 -11.22
C LEU A 129 39.11 -19.21 -11.70
N ARG A 130 39.40 -20.06 -12.71
CA ARG A 130 40.64 -20.03 -13.52
C ARG A 130 40.62 -18.78 -14.37
N PHE A 131 41.42 -17.80 -14.03
CA PHE A 131 41.88 -16.79 -14.96
C PHE A 131 43.42 -16.86 -15.02
N GLY A 132 43.93 -17.11 -16.26
CA GLY A 132 45.29 -16.88 -16.75
C GLY A 132 46.44 -17.15 -15.77
N GLY A 133 47.21 -18.21 -16.05
CA GLY A 133 48.30 -18.70 -15.27
C GLY A 133 49.36 -17.67 -14.89
N THR A 134 49.30 -17.21 -13.65
CA THR A 134 50.49 -16.74 -12.92
C THR A 134 50.24 -16.91 -11.41
N ARG A 135 51.22 -17.50 -10.74
CA ARG A 135 51.21 -17.83 -9.32
C ARG A 135 51.28 -16.55 -8.46
N LEU A 136 50.14 -16.08 -7.96
CA LEU A 136 50.10 -15.13 -6.85
C LEU A 136 49.88 -15.87 -5.52
N ARG A 137 50.88 -16.61 -5.10
CA ARG A 137 50.88 -17.43 -3.87
C ARG A 137 51.58 -16.76 -2.67
N CYS A 138 52.11 -15.59 -2.82
CA CYS A 138 53.05 -15.04 -1.81
C CYS A 138 52.58 -13.80 -1.03
N MET A 139 51.40 -13.22 -1.32
CA MET A 139 50.93 -12.03 -0.58
C MET A 139 49.85 -12.31 0.46
N ARG A 140 49.37 -13.56 0.53
CA ARG A 140 48.19 -13.93 1.34
C ARG A 140 48.52 -14.22 2.82
N THR A 141 49.77 -14.51 3.15
CA THR A 141 50.13 -14.97 4.50
C THR A 141 50.71 -13.86 5.39
N GLN A 142 51.26 -12.80 4.81
CA GLN A 142 51.83 -11.69 5.60
C GLN A 142 50.85 -10.59 5.96
N LEU A 143 49.72 -10.44 5.22
CA LEU A 143 48.70 -9.46 5.56
C LEU A 143 47.76 -9.96 6.68
N ILE A 144 47.61 -11.29 6.82
CA ILE A 144 46.73 -11.90 7.83
C ILE A 144 47.37 -11.92 9.22
N ASN A 145 48.69 -11.98 9.32
CA ASN A 145 49.40 -12.06 10.60
C ASN A 145 49.78 -10.72 11.24
N ARG A 146 49.48 -9.58 10.61
CA ARG A 146 49.73 -8.25 11.19
C ARG A 146 48.48 -7.50 11.61
N VAL A 147 47.29 -8.07 11.37
CA VAL A 147 46.03 -7.50 11.84
C VAL A 147 45.44 -8.48 12.83
N HIS A 148 45.88 -8.41 14.08
CA HIS A 148 45.07 -8.83 15.21
C HIS A 148 43.85 -7.89 15.27
N LEU A 149 42.92 -8.04 14.32
CA LEU A 149 41.58 -7.53 14.52
C LEU A 149 40.81 -8.61 15.27
N PRO A 150 40.32 -8.32 16.47
CA PRO A 150 39.19 -9.08 16.99
C PRO A 150 38.09 -9.03 15.91
N CYS A 151 37.45 -10.17 15.65
CA CYS A 151 36.33 -10.28 14.70
C CYS A 151 35.18 -9.39 15.18
N MET A 152 35.29 -8.10 14.97
CA MET A 152 34.20 -7.12 15.17
C MET A 152 33.64 -6.79 13.79
N PHE A 153 32.49 -7.36 13.51
CA PHE A 153 31.74 -7.09 12.31
C PHE A 153 30.74 -5.97 12.60
N PRO A 154 30.69 -4.98 11.79
CA PRO A 154 29.79 -3.86 11.95
C PRO A 154 28.89 -3.64 10.76
N ALA A 155 27.79 -2.99 10.98
CA ALA A 155 26.73 -2.81 9.99
C ALA A 155 25.90 -1.57 10.17
N ASP A 156 25.08 -1.26 9.17
CA ASP A 156 24.28 -0.04 9.14
C ASP A 156 23.04 0.00 8.27
N SER A 157 22.13 0.90 8.65
CA SER A 157 20.83 1.13 8.05
C SER A 157 20.85 1.62 6.59
N SER A 158 21.98 2.14 6.12
CA SER A 158 22.11 2.61 4.73
C SER A 158 22.97 1.70 3.84
N PHE A 159 23.48 0.60 4.37
CA PHE A 159 24.33 -0.33 3.62
C PHE A 159 23.78 -1.75 3.55
N VAL A 160 23.56 -2.42 4.69
CA VAL A 160 23.09 -3.82 4.70
C VAL A 160 21.68 -3.95 4.16
N PRO A 161 20.69 -3.15 4.60
CA PRO A 161 19.35 -3.24 4.08
C PRO A 161 19.26 -3.05 2.55
N PRO A 162 19.89 -2.03 1.92
CA PRO A 162 19.85 -1.90 0.46
C PRO A 162 20.53 -3.04 -0.29
N LEU A 163 21.59 -3.63 0.26
CA LEU A 163 22.21 -4.81 -0.33
C LEU A 163 21.29 -6.02 -0.32
N LEU A 164 20.62 -6.25 0.81
CA LEU A 164 19.66 -7.34 0.92
C LEU A 164 18.43 -7.10 0.05
N TYR A 165 17.99 -5.85 -0.03
CA TYR A 165 16.93 -5.49 -0.95
C TYR A 165 17.32 -5.76 -2.41
N ALA A 166 18.56 -5.53 -2.81
CA ALA A 166 19.04 -5.89 -4.16
C ALA A 166 18.98 -7.41 -4.44
N VAL A 167 19.03 -8.25 -3.39
CA VAL A 167 18.91 -9.71 -3.50
C VAL A 167 17.45 -10.17 -3.50
N PHE A 168 16.64 -9.67 -2.60
CA PHE A 168 15.28 -10.13 -2.35
C PHE A 168 14.18 -9.24 -2.95
N GLY A 169 14.47 -7.97 -3.25
CA GLY A 169 13.51 -7.01 -3.79
C GLY A 169 13.12 -7.30 -5.23
N SER A 170 11.86 -7.07 -5.56
CA SER A 170 11.31 -7.26 -6.90
C SER A 170 11.26 -5.96 -7.72
N SER A 171 11.29 -4.79 -7.07
CA SER A 171 11.22 -3.51 -7.76
C SER A 171 12.58 -3.03 -8.25
N ASN A 172 12.67 -2.75 -9.56
CA ASN A 172 13.87 -2.19 -10.17
C ASN A 172 14.12 -0.71 -9.81
N ASN A 173 13.07 0.00 -9.37
CA ASN A 173 13.10 1.45 -9.23
C ASN A 173 13.22 1.92 -7.78
N LEU A 174 12.96 1.03 -6.83
CA LEU A 174 12.95 1.37 -5.42
C LEU A 174 14.37 1.52 -4.88
N ALA A 175 14.64 2.65 -4.24
CA ALA A 175 15.86 2.87 -3.46
C ALA A 175 15.53 2.77 -1.98
N VAL A 176 16.23 1.87 -1.27
CA VAL A 176 15.94 1.55 0.14
C VAL A 176 16.84 2.36 1.08
N GLY A 177 16.33 2.64 2.27
CA GLY A 177 17.09 3.28 3.33
C GLY A 177 16.19 3.82 4.45
N THR A 178 16.78 4.62 5.32
CA THR A 178 16.06 5.26 6.44
C THR A 178 15.05 6.28 5.95
N VAL A 179 13.97 6.45 6.71
CA VAL A 179 12.84 7.35 6.43
C VAL A 179 12.56 8.21 7.65
N ALA A 180 12.34 9.50 7.45
CA ALA A 180 12.09 10.46 8.53
C ALA A 180 10.82 10.12 9.32
N ALA A 181 9.72 9.78 8.64
CA ALA A 181 8.45 9.45 9.27
C ALA A 181 8.55 8.23 10.20
N ALA A 182 9.14 7.15 9.68
CA ALA A 182 9.30 5.91 10.45
C ALA A 182 10.32 6.08 11.58
N SER A 183 11.39 6.85 11.38
CA SER A 183 12.39 7.15 12.41
C SER A 183 11.78 7.94 13.57
N LEU A 184 10.97 8.95 13.25
CA LEU A 184 10.31 9.78 14.25
C LEU A 184 9.20 9.03 15.00
N MET A 185 8.42 8.21 14.29
CA MET A 185 7.39 7.37 14.91
C MET A 185 8.00 6.36 15.87
N LEU A 186 9.08 5.70 15.46
CA LEU A 186 9.80 4.75 16.32
C LEU A 186 10.39 5.43 17.55
N ALA A 187 11.02 6.60 17.37
CA ALA A 187 11.54 7.41 18.47
C ALA A 187 10.43 7.83 19.45
N SER A 188 9.32 8.35 18.95
CA SER A 188 8.18 8.79 19.77
C SER A 188 7.62 7.67 20.66
N ILE A 189 7.50 6.43 20.13
CA ILE A 189 6.98 5.29 20.91
C ILE A 189 7.99 4.84 21.97
N ILE A 190 9.29 4.88 21.66
CA ILE A 190 10.33 4.44 22.62
C ILE A 190 10.59 5.53 23.67
N GLU A 191 10.54 6.81 23.32
CA GLU A 191 10.75 7.94 24.24
C GLU A 191 9.65 8.08 25.30
N ASP A 192 8.43 7.60 25.00
CA ASP A 192 7.34 7.54 26.00
C ASP A 192 7.71 6.62 27.19
N GLU A 193 8.65 5.68 27.01
CA GLU A 193 9.03 4.68 28.01
C GLU A 193 10.48 4.84 28.51
N VAL A 194 11.40 5.26 27.64
CA VAL A 194 12.84 5.39 27.94
C VAL A 194 13.40 6.62 27.27
N LEU A 195 13.83 7.60 28.06
CA LEU A 195 14.51 8.78 27.54
C LEU A 195 15.96 8.44 27.14
N PRO A 196 16.45 8.96 26.00
CA PRO A 196 17.82 8.70 25.53
C PRO A 196 18.88 9.29 26.47
N GLU A 197 18.54 10.29 27.29
CA GLU A 197 19.44 10.93 28.26
C GLU A 197 19.64 10.08 29.50
N ASP A 198 18.60 9.34 29.95
CA ASP A 198 18.63 8.53 31.15
C ASP A 198 19.36 7.19 30.95
N ASN A 199 19.07 6.50 29.84
CA ASN A 199 19.68 5.21 29.53
C ASN A 199 19.91 5.02 28.02
N PRO A 200 20.99 5.57 27.46
CA PRO A 200 21.25 5.56 26.01
C PRO A 200 21.47 4.15 25.45
N GLU A 201 22.00 3.20 26.25
CA GLU A 201 22.22 1.83 25.77
C GLU A 201 20.90 1.07 25.62
N ARG A 202 20.00 1.15 26.62
CA ARG A 202 18.68 0.53 26.55
C ARG A 202 17.83 1.16 25.44
N TYR A 203 17.92 2.46 25.24
CA TYR A 203 17.26 3.17 24.12
C TYR A 203 17.68 2.57 22.77
N LEU A 204 18.98 2.39 22.54
CA LEU A 204 19.51 1.77 21.33
C LEU A 204 19.11 0.29 21.17
N GLN A 205 19.11 -0.47 22.26
CA GLN A 205 18.68 -1.87 22.25
C GLN A 205 17.21 -2.00 21.81
N LEU A 206 16.35 -1.12 22.32
CA LEU A 206 14.94 -1.08 21.92
C LEU A 206 14.77 -0.75 20.43
N PHE A 207 15.57 0.15 19.86
CA PHE A 207 15.54 0.44 18.42
C PHE A 207 15.89 -0.79 17.57
N TYR A 208 16.95 -1.53 17.95
CA TYR A 208 17.34 -2.73 17.20
C TYR A 208 16.32 -3.84 17.36
N THR A 209 15.79 -4.03 18.56
CA THR A 209 14.77 -5.04 18.83
C THR A 209 13.47 -4.72 18.12
N SER A 210 13.06 -3.45 18.07
CA SER A 210 11.90 -3.02 17.29
C SER A 210 12.08 -3.25 15.79
N ALA A 211 13.28 -2.99 15.25
CA ALA A 211 13.60 -3.28 13.85
C ALA A 211 13.53 -4.79 13.55
N PHE A 212 13.96 -5.64 14.50
CA PHE A 212 13.83 -7.09 14.39
C PHE A 212 12.35 -7.50 14.31
N PHE A 213 11.50 -7.03 15.23
CA PHE A 213 10.07 -7.36 15.21
C PHE A 213 9.36 -6.79 14.00
N THR A 214 9.73 -5.59 13.56
CA THR A 214 9.27 -5.06 12.25
C THR A 214 9.57 -6.05 11.13
N GLY A 215 10.80 -6.52 11.05
CA GLY A 215 11.22 -7.45 10.00
C GLY A 215 10.50 -8.80 10.07
N VAL A 216 10.32 -9.36 11.26
CA VAL A 216 9.58 -10.61 11.49
C VAL A 216 8.11 -10.43 11.06
N PHE A 217 7.47 -9.35 11.48
CA PHE A 217 6.09 -9.04 11.13
C PHE A 217 5.90 -8.88 9.61
N GLN A 218 6.77 -8.10 8.96
CA GLN A 218 6.72 -7.88 7.51
C GLN A 218 6.94 -9.17 6.73
N THR A 219 7.91 -10.00 7.16
CA THR A 219 8.17 -11.32 6.54
C THR A 219 6.98 -12.24 6.71
N ALA A 220 6.38 -12.29 7.90
CA ALA A 220 5.20 -13.10 8.17
C ALA A 220 4.03 -12.69 7.27
N LEU A 221 3.74 -11.38 7.16
CA LEU A 221 2.70 -10.88 6.25
C LEU A 221 2.94 -11.31 4.80
N GLY A 222 4.18 -11.22 4.33
CA GLY A 222 4.56 -11.63 2.97
C GLY A 222 4.43 -13.14 2.74
N VAL A 223 4.89 -13.96 3.69
CA VAL A 223 4.82 -15.43 3.63
C VAL A 223 3.37 -15.92 3.67
N PHE A 224 2.55 -15.37 4.57
CA PHE A 224 1.12 -15.68 4.66
C PHE A 224 0.29 -15.00 3.55
N ARG A 225 0.94 -14.25 2.66
CA ARG A 225 0.30 -13.53 1.54
C ARG A 225 -0.80 -12.56 1.99
N LEU A 226 -0.60 -11.94 3.12
CA LEU A 226 -1.52 -10.96 3.70
C LEU A 226 -1.32 -9.55 3.13
N GLY A 227 -0.84 -9.43 1.89
CA GLY A 227 -0.67 -8.18 1.16
C GLY A 227 -1.93 -7.32 1.11
N LEU A 228 -3.09 -7.96 1.21
CA LEU A 228 -4.37 -7.27 1.30
C LEU A 228 -4.47 -6.31 2.50
N ILE A 229 -3.73 -6.55 3.61
CA ILE A 229 -3.73 -5.65 4.78
C ILE A 229 -3.26 -4.24 4.40
N VAL A 230 -2.28 -4.15 3.50
CA VAL A 230 -1.79 -2.85 3.00
C VAL A 230 -2.82 -2.17 2.10
N ASP A 231 -3.73 -2.93 1.48
CA ASP A 231 -4.79 -2.37 0.64
C ASP A 231 -5.88 -1.66 1.47
N PHE A 232 -6.00 -1.94 2.78
CA PHE A 232 -6.86 -1.17 3.70
C PHE A 232 -6.34 0.26 3.96
N LEU A 233 -5.06 0.53 3.68
CA LEU A 233 -4.52 1.88 3.68
C LEU A 233 -4.97 2.59 2.40
N SER A 234 -6.07 3.33 2.49
CA SER A 234 -6.58 4.08 1.34
C SER A 234 -5.58 5.14 0.87
N ARG A 235 -5.62 5.49 -0.41
CA ARG A 235 -4.79 6.58 -0.95
C ARG A 235 -5.03 7.89 -0.21
N SER A 236 -6.27 8.13 0.21
CA SER A 236 -6.66 9.29 0.99
C SER A 236 -5.98 9.33 2.35
N THR A 237 -5.95 8.18 3.07
CA THR A 237 -5.21 8.02 4.34
C THR A 237 -3.72 8.32 4.14
N ILE A 238 -3.09 7.69 3.14
CA ILE A 238 -1.65 7.88 2.87
C ILE A 238 -1.34 9.35 2.53
N THR A 239 -2.15 9.99 1.68
CA THR A 239 -1.94 11.40 1.29
C THR A 239 -2.05 12.33 2.49
N GLY A 240 -3.06 12.17 3.35
CA GLY A 240 -3.24 12.97 4.57
C GLY A 240 -2.13 12.74 5.58
N PHE A 241 -1.78 11.46 5.83
CA PHE A 241 -0.69 11.08 6.71
C PHE A 241 0.65 11.65 6.27
N MET A 242 1.01 11.49 5.00
CA MET A 242 2.28 12.01 4.44
C MET A 242 2.34 13.55 4.51
N GLY A 243 1.22 14.23 4.22
CA GLY A 243 1.13 15.68 4.36
C GLY A 243 1.30 16.16 5.79
N GLY A 244 0.61 15.52 6.75
CA GLY A 244 0.71 15.82 8.18
C GLY A 244 2.12 15.56 8.72
N THR A 245 2.68 14.40 8.43
CA THR A 245 4.05 14.02 8.82
C THR A 245 5.09 14.98 8.25
N ALA A 246 4.97 15.32 6.96
CA ALA A 246 5.86 16.30 6.34
C ALA A 246 5.80 17.66 7.03
N THR A 247 4.60 18.11 7.41
CA THR A 247 4.39 19.38 8.14
C THR A 247 5.09 19.35 9.51
N ILE A 248 4.89 18.28 10.29
CA ILE A 248 5.53 18.14 11.61
C ILE A 248 7.05 18.07 11.47
N ILE A 249 7.58 17.30 10.52
CA ILE A 249 9.03 17.20 10.31
C ILE A 249 9.62 18.57 9.92
N ILE A 250 8.95 19.34 9.06
CA ILE A 250 9.37 20.70 8.72
C ILE A 250 9.43 21.58 9.98
N MET A 251 8.41 21.52 10.83
CA MET A 251 8.36 22.30 12.06
C MET A 251 9.49 21.90 13.04
N GLN A 252 9.78 20.61 13.16
CA GLN A 252 10.91 20.14 13.99
C GLN A 252 12.28 20.57 13.46
N GLN A 253 12.42 20.77 12.14
CA GLN A 253 13.67 21.30 11.57
C GLN A 253 13.95 22.76 11.96
N LEU A 254 12.98 23.48 12.53
CA LEU A 254 13.20 24.84 13.06
C LEU A 254 14.29 24.85 14.14
N LYS A 255 14.44 23.77 14.93
CA LYS A 255 15.59 23.60 15.85
C LYS A 255 16.92 23.84 15.17
N GLY A 256 17.17 23.15 14.06
CA GLY A 256 18.45 23.26 13.32
C GLY A 256 18.55 24.53 12.50
N LEU A 257 17.45 25.01 11.92
CA LEU A 257 17.43 26.26 11.16
C LEU A 257 17.70 27.50 12.03
N LEU A 258 17.15 27.51 13.25
CA LEU A 258 17.34 28.61 14.21
C LEU A 258 18.54 28.40 15.12
N GLY A 259 19.24 27.26 15.03
CA GLY A 259 20.41 26.95 15.84
C GLY A 259 20.13 26.80 17.33
N MET A 260 18.92 26.38 17.72
CA MET A 260 18.48 26.22 19.11
C MET A 260 19.13 25.01 19.76
N LYS A 261 19.49 25.13 21.05
CA LYS A 261 20.04 24.04 21.85
C LYS A 261 18.92 23.20 22.49
N HIS A 262 17.95 23.87 23.13
CA HIS A 262 16.81 23.22 23.78
C HIS A 262 15.61 23.17 22.84
N PHE A 263 14.92 22.02 22.82
CA PHE A 263 13.76 21.79 21.96
C PHE A 263 12.93 20.62 22.51
N THR A 264 11.62 20.66 22.27
CA THR A 264 10.73 19.59 22.73
C THR A 264 10.92 18.28 21.94
N PRO A 265 10.92 17.12 22.61
CA PRO A 265 10.87 15.82 21.91
C PRO A 265 9.46 15.51 21.37
N LYS A 266 8.42 16.22 21.85
CA LYS A 266 7.04 15.98 21.40
C LYS A 266 6.83 16.26 19.93
N THR A 267 5.94 15.50 19.30
CA THR A 267 5.71 15.54 17.84
C THR A 267 4.46 16.33 17.44
N ASP A 268 3.70 16.85 18.40
CA ASP A 268 2.52 17.66 18.12
C ASP A 268 2.88 19.12 17.81
N LEU A 269 2.14 19.73 16.88
CA LEU A 269 2.37 21.10 16.41
C LEU A 269 2.36 22.11 17.56
N ILE A 270 1.44 21.97 18.52
CA ILE A 270 1.26 22.93 19.61
C ILE A 270 2.50 22.94 20.50
N SER A 271 3.00 21.77 20.92
CA SER A 271 4.21 21.65 21.72
C SER A 271 5.45 22.15 21.00
N VAL A 272 5.56 21.86 19.68
CA VAL A 272 6.68 22.33 18.86
C VAL A 272 6.70 23.84 18.74
N VAL A 273 5.56 24.44 18.38
CA VAL A 273 5.43 25.91 18.27
C VAL A 273 5.66 26.55 19.62
N GLY A 274 5.06 26.02 20.69
CA GLY A 274 5.28 26.49 22.06
C GLY A 274 6.77 26.48 22.44
N SER A 275 7.50 25.40 22.12
CA SER A 275 8.95 25.30 22.36
C SER A 275 9.75 26.33 21.58
N VAL A 276 9.44 26.55 20.30
CA VAL A 276 10.11 27.54 19.45
C VAL A 276 9.99 28.96 20.04
N PHE A 277 8.80 29.34 20.50
CA PHE A 277 8.59 30.66 21.11
C PHE A 277 9.12 30.76 22.53
N HIS A 278 9.06 29.69 23.32
CA HIS A 278 9.59 29.66 24.69
C HIS A 278 11.10 29.89 24.71
N TYR A 279 11.84 29.22 23.84
CA TYR A 279 13.30 29.36 23.71
C TYR A 279 13.74 30.40 22.68
N ARG A 280 12.93 31.44 22.41
CA ARG A 280 13.25 32.48 21.42
C ARG A 280 14.58 33.20 21.67
N HIS A 281 15.05 33.26 22.90
CA HIS A 281 16.34 33.87 23.27
C HIS A 281 17.56 33.09 22.74
N GLU A 282 17.38 31.81 22.38
CA GLU A 282 18.42 30.95 21.80
C GLU A 282 18.56 31.14 20.27
N TRP A 283 17.66 31.87 19.63
CA TRP A 283 17.68 32.00 18.16
C TRP A 283 18.98 32.61 17.68
N LYS A 284 19.63 31.95 16.74
CA LYS A 284 20.86 32.41 16.09
C LYS A 284 20.50 32.90 14.67
N TRP A 285 20.50 34.23 14.48
CA TRP A 285 20.17 34.82 13.18
C TRP A 285 21.13 34.42 12.06
N GLN A 286 22.41 34.09 12.40
CA GLN A 286 23.40 33.60 11.45
C GLN A 286 22.97 32.24 10.87
N SER A 287 22.53 31.30 11.72
CA SER A 287 21.98 30.01 11.30
C SER A 287 20.73 30.18 10.46
N ALA A 288 19.82 31.09 10.84
CA ALA A 288 18.59 31.36 10.10
C ALA A 288 18.85 31.87 8.67
N ILE A 289 19.72 32.83 8.50
CA ILE A 289 20.10 33.38 7.18
C ILE A 289 20.74 32.28 6.31
N LEU A 290 21.71 31.53 6.88
CA LEU A 290 22.37 30.45 6.16
C LEU A 290 21.36 29.38 5.74
N GLY A 291 20.39 29.04 6.62
CA GLY A 291 19.30 28.11 6.32
C GLY A 291 18.41 28.55 5.18
N ILE A 292 18.01 29.82 5.17
CA ILE A 292 17.23 30.41 4.08
C ILE A 292 18.01 30.33 2.76
N CYS A 293 19.31 30.70 2.75
CA CYS A 293 20.15 30.61 1.57
C CYS A 293 20.22 29.17 1.02
N PHE A 294 20.40 28.15 1.89
CA PHE A 294 20.44 26.77 1.48
C PHE A 294 19.08 26.27 0.97
N ILE A 295 17.97 26.63 1.61
CA ILE A 295 16.62 26.30 1.14
C ILE A 295 16.38 26.90 -0.24
N LEU A 296 16.69 28.18 -0.45
CA LEU A 296 16.54 28.86 -1.74
C LEU A 296 17.40 28.20 -2.83
N PHE A 297 18.65 27.84 -2.52
CA PHE A 297 19.54 27.12 -3.44
C PHE A 297 18.95 25.77 -3.85
N LEU A 298 18.47 24.97 -2.87
CA LEU A 298 17.87 23.66 -3.13
C LEU A 298 16.55 23.77 -3.92
N LEU A 299 15.69 24.75 -3.61
CA LEU A 299 14.45 24.99 -4.35
C LEU A 299 14.73 25.47 -5.78
N SER A 300 15.73 26.33 -5.95
CA SER A 300 16.17 26.79 -7.28
C SER A 300 16.70 25.64 -8.13
N SER A 301 17.49 24.73 -7.55
CA SER A 301 17.96 23.53 -8.25
C SER A 301 16.81 22.60 -8.67
N LYS A 302 15.78 22.43 -7.81
CA LYS A 302 14.56 21.69 -8.15
C LYS A 302 13.74 22.38 -9.25
N HIS A 303 13.64 23.70 -9.21
CA HIS A 303 12.97 24.48 -10.25
C HIS A 303 13.69 24.37 -11.60
N LEU A 304 15.03 24.48 -11.59
CA LEU A 304 15.87 24.31 -12.78
C LEU A 304 15.66 22.94 -13.42
N ARG A 305 15.61 21.86 -12.62
CA ARG A 305 15.29 20.50 -13.10
C ARG A 305 13.93 20.43 -13.81
N LYS A 306 12.89 21.09 -13.25
CA LYS A 306 11.56 21.12 -13.87
C LYS A 306 11.56 21.85 -15.21
N LYS A 307 12.37 22.92 -15.34
CA LYS A 307 12.46 23.73 -16.56
C LYS A 307 13.39 23.13 -17.61
N MET A 308 14.48 22.46 -17.17
CA MET A 308 15.51 21.84 -17.99
C MET A 308 15.77 20.40 -17.55
N PRO A 309 14.99 19.40 -18.03
CA PRO A 309 15.09 18.00 -17.57
C PRO A 309 16.47 17.36 -17.78
N HIS A 310 17.25 17.79 -18.77
CA HIS A 310 18.60 17.27 -19.01
C HIS A 310 19.62 17.68 -17.91
N LEU A 311 19.31 18.70 -17.11
CA LEU A 311 20.10 19.09 -15.94
C LEU A 311 19.65 18.45 -14.63
N PHE A 312 19.02 17.25 -14.70
CA PHE A 312 18.53 16.55 -13.51
C PHE A 312 19.62 16.30 -12.46
N TRP A 313 20.87 16.08 -12.93
CA TRP A 313 22.02 15.82 -12.08
C TRP A 313 22.37 17.00 -11.16
N VAL A 314 22.10 18.24 -11.57
CA VAL A 314 22.30 19.43 -10.72
C VAL A 314 21.42 19.35 -9.48
N SER A 315 20.13 19.01 -9.65
CA SER A 315 19.20 18.85 -8.51
C SER A 315 19.53 17.61 -7.67
N ALA A 316 20.10 16.57 -8.26
CA ALA A 316 20.47 15.36 -7.58
C ALA A 316 21.71 15.54 -6.68
N ILE A 317 22.71 16.30 -7.14
CA ILE A 317 23.95 16.58 -6.40
C ILE A 317 23.78 17.77 -5.43
N ALA A 318 22.77 18.64 -5.62
CA ALA A 318 22.56 19.84 -4.81
C ALA A 318 22.58 19.60 -3.29
N PRO A 319 21.94 18.54 -2.72
CA PRO A 319 22.04 18.26 -1.28
C PRO A 319 23.47 18.00 -0.80
N PHE A 320 24.25 17.27 -1.59
CA PHE A 320 25.66 17.02 -1.29
C PHE A 320 26.48 18.31 -1.36
N MET A 321 26.24 19.15 -2.37
CA MET A 321 26.90 20.46 -2.49
C MET A 321 26.59 21.37 -1.31
N VAL A 322 25.36 21.37 -0.79
CA VAL A 322 25.00 22.14 0.42
C VAL A 322 25.80 21.67 1.64
N VAL A 323 26.03 20.36 1.79
CA VAL A 323 26.86 19.82 2.88
C VAL A 323 28.31 20.23 2.72
N VAL A 324 28.87 20.13 1.51
CA VAL A 324 30.28 20.47 1.25
C VAL A 324 30.50 21.99 1.41
N ILE A 325 29.69 22.81 0.76
CA ILE A 325 29.78 24.27 0.86
C ILE A 325 29.56 24.73 2.30
N GLY A 326 28.54 24.19 2.96
CA GLY A 326 28.23 24.47 4.35
C GLY A 326 29.36 24.07 5.30
N GLY A 327 29.97 22.89 5.06
CA GLY A 327 31.10 22.39 5.85
C GLY A 327 32.35 23.26 5.69
N VAL A 328 32.71 23.62 4.45
CA VAL A 328 33.83 24.53 4.17
C VAL A 328 33.60 25.91 4.79
N PHE A 329 32.38 26.43 4.64
CA PHE A 329 32.00 27.70 5.24
C PHE A 329 32.10 27.66 6.78
N ALA A 330 31.54 26.64 7.42
CA ALA A 330 31.59 26.47 8.88
C ALA A 330 33.04 26.30 9.39
N PHE A 331 33.92 25.63 8.62
CA PHE A 331 35.32 25.48 8.93
C PHE A 331 36.06 26.84 8.87
N LEU A 332 35.87 27.60 7.78
CA LEU A 332 36.56 28.89 7.58
C LEU A 332 36.12 29.96 8.61
N VAL A 333 34.82 29.97 8.94
CA VAL A 333 34.25 30.96 9.86
C VAL A 333 34.35 30.51 11.33
N LYS A 334 34.90 29.32 11.60
CA LYS A 334 34.83 28.69 12.94
C LYS A 334 33.43 28.73 13.51
N GLY A 335 32.48 28.11 12.79
CA GLY A 335 31.05 28.22 13.02
C GLY A 335 30.60 27.98 14.45
N ASP A 336 31.27 27.06 15.14
CA ASP A 336 31.00 26.71 16.54
C ASP A 336 31.14 27.95 17.50
N GLU A 337 32.16 28.79 17.26
CA GLU A 337 32.39 30.01 18.01
C GLU A 337 31.40 31.13 17.64
N HIS A 338 30.90 31.12 16.39
CA HIS A 338 30.02 32.18 15.84
C HIS A 338 28.54 31.82 15.80
N GLY A 339 28.10 30.79 16.56
CA GLY A 339 26.70 30.45 16.71
C GLY A 339 26.09 29.62 15.60
N ILE A 340 26.91 28.90 14.81
CA ILE A 340 26.48 27.91 13.81
C ILE A 340 26.81 26.52 14.34
N PRO A 341 25.80 25.78 14.88
CA PRO A 341 26.06 24.43 15.40
C PRO A 341 26.51 23.47 14.31
N ILE A 342 27.57 22.68 14.59
CA ILE A 342 28.10 21.67 13.68
C ILE A 342 27.75 20.24 14.13
N VAL A 343 27.94 19.26 13.25
CA VAL A 343 27.70 17.83 13.54
C VAL A 343 28.60 17.32 14.65
N GLY A 344 29.86 17.79 14.70
CA GLY A 344 30.86 17.33 15.67
C GLY A 344 31.55 16.04 15.25
N ASP A 345 32.38 15.49 16.16
CA ASP A 345 33.22 14.33 15.86
C ASP A 345 32.39 13.08 15.54
N LEU A 346 32.54 12.61 14.31
CA LEU A 346 32.05 11.32 13.89
C LEU A 346 33.14 10.26 14.17
N LYS A 347 32.85 9.30 15.05
CA LYS A 347 33.78 8.19 15.32
C LYS A 347 34.05 7.45 14.01
N LYS A 348 35.32 7.36 13.64
CA LYS A 348 35.74 6.48 12.53
C LYS A 348 35.50 5.03 12.94
N GLY A 349 35.00 4.25 12.02
CA GLY A 349 34.87 2.82 12.26
C GLY A 349 33.45 2.35 12.01
N ILE A 350 33.31 1.12 12.26
CA ILE A 350 32.20 0.29 11.85
C ILE A 350 31.52 -0.17 13.15
N ASN A 351 30.18 -0.09 13.22
CA ASN A 351 29.42 -0.49 14.40
C ASN A 351 29.52 -2.00 14.67
N PRO A 352 29.47 -2.46 15.93
CA PRO A 352 29.52 -3.87 16.26
C PRO A 352 28.24 -4.60 15.85
N ILE A 353 28.34 -5.93 15.71
CA ILE A 353 27.17 -6.80 15.58
C ILE A 353 26.27 -6.59 16.80
N SER A 354 24.97 -6.39 16.57
CA SER A 354 23.99 -6.09 17.61
C SER A 354 23.15 -7.30 18.05
N ILE A 355 23.46 -8.51 17.60
CA ILE A 355 22.72 -9.72 17.98
C ILE A 355 22.66 -9.89 19.50
N SER A 356 23.80 -9.67 20.20
CA SER A 356 23.88 -9.75 21.67
C SER A 356 23.26 -8.55 22.39
N LYS A 357 22.89 -7.50 21.65
CA LYS A 357 22.28 -6.28 22.19
C LYS A 357 20.76 -6.24 22.01
N LEU A 358 20.17 -7.26 21.41
CA LEU A 358 18.72 -7.37 21.33
C LEU A 358 18.15 -7.66 22.72
N ALA A 359 17.23 -6.81 23.17
CA ALA A 359 16.58 -6.94 24.45
C ALA A 359 15.32 -7.80 24.32
N PHE A 360 15.33 -8.98 24.96
CA PHE A 360 14.18 -9.89 24.99
C PHE A 360 13.59 -10.01 26.41
N ASP A 361 13.92 -9.10 27.31
CA ASP A 361 13.29 -9.02 28.62
C ASP A 361 11.79 -8.67 28.46
N THR A 362 10.95 -9.21 29.34
CA THR A 362 9.48 -9.16 29.18
C THR A 362 8.95 -7.74 28.94
N LYS A 363 9.46 -6.73 29.66
CA LYS A 363 9.04 -5.33 29.51
C LYS A 363 9.55 -4.71 28.20
N ASP A 364 10.83 -4.92 27.88
CA ASP A 364 11.43 -4.39 26.67
C ASP A 364 10.89 -5.07 25.41
N LEU A 365 10.50 -6.34 25.52
CA LEU A 365 9.83 -7.11 24.47
C LEU A 365 8.49 -6.50 24.08
N GLU A 366 7.65 -6.15 25.06
CA GLU A 366 6.34 -5.54 24.82
C GLU A 366 6.48 -4.19 24.09
N ILE A 367 7.37 -3.34 24.57
CA ILE A 367 7.65 -2.03 23.97
C ILE A 367 8.16 -2.20 22.53
N ALA A 368 9.15 -3.08 22.34
CA ALA A 368 9.76 -3.32 21.04
C ALA A 368 8.79 -3.95 20.04
N MET A 369 7.91 -4.87 20.47
CA MET A 369 6.87 -5.46 19.64
C MET A 369 5.85 -4.40 19.22
N LYS A 370 5.35 -3.59 20.13
CA LYS A 370 4.39 -2.50 19.86
C LYS A 370 5.00 -1.50 18.87
N ALA A 371 6.21 -1.03 19.15
CA ALA A 371 6.93 -0.09 18.30
C ALA A 371 7.24 -0.68 16.92
N GLY A 372 7.69 -1.95 16.87
CA GLY A 372 8.00 -2.66 15.65
C GLY A 372 6.78 -2.93 14.77
N LEU A 373 5.64 -3.31 15.36
CA LEU A 373 4.39 -3.55 14.64
C LEU A 373 3.87 -2.26 13.99
N LEU A 374 3.73 -1.20 14.76
CA LEU A 374 3.18 0.08 14.28
C LEU A 374 4.09 0.72 13.22
N SER A 375 5.40 0.77 13.49
CA SER A 375 6.37 1.30 12.52
C SER A 375 6.50 0.39 11.29
N GLY A 376 6.32 -0.92 11.46
CA GLY A 376 6.33 -1.91 10.40
C GLY A 376 5.19 -1.73 9.39
N ILE A 377 3.97 -1.50 9.88
CA ILE A 377 2.80 -1.20 9.03
C ILE A 377 3.05 0.08 8.23
N LEU A 378 3.53 1.14 8.89
CA LEU A 378 3.85 2.40 8.23
C LEU A 378 4.92 2.23 7.14
N ALA A 379 6.01 1.54 7.47
CA ALA A 379 7.11 1.30 6.55
C ALA A 379 6.67 0.48 5.32
N LEU A 380 5.79 -0.52 5.51
CA LEU A 380 5.19 -1.28 4.40
C LEU A 380 4.31 -0.40 3.54
N ALA A 381 3.42 0.37 4.17
CA ALA A 381 2.51 1.27 3.45
C ALA A 381 3.27 2.24 2.55
N GLU A 382 4.31 2.88 3.09
CA GLU A 382 5.15 3.82 2.33
C GLU A 382 5.92 3.10 1.22
N GLY A 383 6.65 2.03 1.53
CA GLY A 383 7.49 1.32 0.57
C GLY A 383 6.70 0.72 -0.59
N ILE A 384 5.57 0.04 -0.30
CA ILE A 384 4.73 -0.58 -1.33
C ILE A 384 4.00 0.49 -2.17
N ALA A 385 3.50 1.57 -1.55
CA ALA A 385 2.86 2.65 -2.28
C ALA A 385 3.83 3.33 -3.26
N VAL A 386 5.08 3.57 -2.84
CA VAL A 386 6.14 4.11 -3.69
C VAL A 386 6.49 3.13 -4.82
N GLY A 387 6.69 1.86 -4.49
CA GLY A 387 6.98 0.81 -5.45
C GLY A 387 5.89 0.73 -6.54
N ARG A 388 4.63 0.60 -6.14
CA ARG A 388 3.48 0.55 -7.06
C ARG A 388 3.36 1.82 -7.91
N SER A 389 3.58 3.01 -7.33
CA SER A 389 3.50 4.28 -8.07
C SER A 389 4.55 4.38 -9.16
N LEU A 390 5.79 3.97 -8.89
CA LEU A 390 6.88 3.98 -9.88
C LEU A 390 6.73 2.89 -10.93
N ALA A 391 6.22 1.72 -10.55
CA ALA A 391 5.94 0.62 -11.47
C ALA A 391 4.85 0.98 -12.48
N MET A 392 3.77 1.64 -12.02
CA MET A 392 2.71 2.13 -12.92
C MET A 392 3.25 3.09 -13.99
N ILE A 393 4.21 3.95 -13.66
CA ILE A 393 4.83 4.88 -14.63
C ILE A 393 5.60 4.12 -15.71
N LYS A 394 6.24 3.00 -15.37
CA LYS A 394 7.00 2.15 -16.30
C LYS A 394 6.20 1.00 -16.90
N ASN A 395 4.93 0.86 -16.55
CA ASN A 395 4.09 -0.28 -16.92
C ASN A 395 4.70 -1.63 -16.48
N GLU A 396 5.33 -1.65 -15.29
CA GLU A 396 5.87 -2.84 -14.63
C GLU A 396 4.88 -3.33 -13.58
N GLN A 397 4.89 -4.62 -13.27
CA GLN A 397 4.11 -5.20 -12.18
C GLN A 397 5.01 -5.45 -10.98
N ILE A 398 4.53 -5.12 -9.78
CA ILE A 398 5.18 -5.41 -8.51
C ILE A 398 4.29 -6.35 -7.70
N ASP A 399 4.87 -7.46 -7.26
CA ASP A 399 4.25 -8.38 -6.31
C ASP A 399 4.45 -7.84 -4.88
N GLY A 400 3.35 -7.37 -4.28
CA GLY A 400 3.37 -6.81 -2.92
C GLY A 400 3.84 -7.80 -1.86
N ASN A 401 3.55 -9.10 -2.02
CA ASN A 401 3.98 -10.12 -1.07
C ASN A 401 5.50 -10.34 -1.12
N LYS A 402 6.11 -10.33 -2.32
CA LYS A 402 7.58 -10.38 -2.46
C LYS A 402 8.24 -9.16 -1.84
N GLU A 403 7.68 -7.98 -2.05
CA GLU A 403 8.21 -6.75 -1.44
C GLU A 403 8.15 -6.79 0.09
N MET A 404 7.07 -7.34 0.67
CA MET A 404 6.98 -7.53 2.13
C MET A 404 8.06 -8.46 2.66
N ILE A 405 8.33 -9.58 1.97
CA ILE A 405 9.41 -10.50 2.34
C ILE A 405 10.76 -9.79 2.23
N ALA A 406 10.98 -9.02 1.16
CA ALA A 406 12.22 -8.28 0.97
C ALA A 406 12.44 -7.23 2.08
N PHE A 407 11.41 -6.44 2.41
CA PHE A 407 11.46 -5.47 3.51
C PHE A 407 11.65 -6.16 4.86
N GLY A 408 10.98 -7.29 5.08
CA GLY A 408 11.15 -8.08 6.29
C GLY A 408 12.57 -8.61 6.45
N MET A 409 13.11 -9.27 5.43
CA MET A 409 14.47 -9.82 5.46
C MET A 409 15.54 -8.76 5.65
N MET A 410 15.40 -7.59 5.01
CA MET A 410 16.37 -6.52 5.18
C MET A 410 16.33 -5.90 6.60
N ASN A 411 15.15 -5.79 7.23
CA ASN A 411 15.03 -5.27 8.59
C ASN A 411 15.47 -6.28 9.64
N ILE A 412 15.23 -7.60 9.47
CA ILE A 412 15.78 -8.65 10.34
C ILE A 412 17.30 -8.62 10.30
N ALA A 413 17.89 -8.68 9.12
CA ALA A 413 19.35 -8.68 9.02
C ALA A 413 19.94 -7.32 9.43
N GLY A 414 19.23 -6.23 9.15
CA GLY A 414 19.57 -4.90 9.64
C GLY A 414 19.66 -4.85 11.17
N SER A 415 18.67 -5.39 11.88
CA SER A 415 18.66 -5.40 13.35
C SER A 415 19.84 -6.16 13.95
N PHE A 416 20.38 -7.20 13.27
CA PHE A 416 21.57 -7.92 13.69
C PHE A 416 22.84 -7.14 13.46
N THR A 417 22.79 -6.11 12.69
CA THR A 417 23.92 -5.34 12.21
C THR A 417 23.88 -3.87 12.65
N SER A 418 23.27 -3.58 13.79
CA SER A 418 23.11 -2.23 14.38
C SER A 418 22.36 -1.24 13.47
N CYS A 419 21.50 -1.74 12.58
CA CYS A 419 20.60 -0.92 11.80
C CYS A 419 19.27 -0.80 12.52
N TYR A 420 18.65 0.35 12.38
CA TYR A 420 17.25 0.53 12.74
C TYR A 420 16.38 0.47 11.48
N LEU A 421 15.08 0.68 11.63
CA LEU A 421 14.06 0.51 10.61
C LEU A 421 14.39 1.19 9.28
N THR A 422 14.27 0.41 8.19
CA THR A 422 14.45 0.87 6.80
C THR A 422 13.27 0.45 5.94
N THR A 423 12.99 1.25 4.90
CA THR A 423 11.96 1.01 3.88
C THR A 423 12.35 1.67 2.57
N GLY A 424 11.44 1.74 1.60
CA GLY A 424 11.64 2.41 0.32
C GLY A 424 11.10 3.85 0.31
N PRO A 425 11.87 4.87 0.72
CA PRO A 425 11.39 6.25 0.77
C PRO A 425 11.11 6.82 -0.63
N PHE A 426 10.04 7.60 -0.74
CA PHE A 426 9.68 8.28 -1.98
C PHE A 426 10.80 9.20 -2.49
N SER A 427 11.45 9.95 -1.59
CA SER A 427 12.49 10.91 -1.96
C SER A 427 13.71 10.28 -2.66
N LYS A 428 14.20 9.15 -2.13
CA LYS A 428 15.33 8.41 -2.72
C LYS A 428 14.90 7.65 -3.98
N SER A 429 13.74 7.00 -3.93
CA SER A 429 13.22 6.21 -5.05
C SER A 429 12.87 7.07 -6.26
N ALA A 430 12.31 8.27 -6.07
CA ALA A 430 12.07 9.21 -7.15
C ALA A 430 13.39 9.67 -7.82
N VAL A 431 14.42 9.93 -7.03
CA VAL A 431 15.75 10.29 -7.55
C VAL A 431 16.36 9.11 -8.32
N ASN A 432 16.23 7.87 -7.82
CA ASN A 432 16.66 6.66 -8.49
C ASN A 432 15.99 6.50 -9.86
N PHE A 433 14.67 6.66 -9.87
CA PHE A 433 13.87 6.60 -11.09
C PHE A 433 14.27 7.70 -12.10
N ASP A 434 14.39 8.95 -11.63
CA ASP A 434 14.75 10.09 -12.47
C ASP A 434 16.18 9.98 -13.03
N ALA A 435 17.09 9.34 -12.29
CA ALA A 435 18.45 9.03 -12.75
C ALA A 435 18.49 7.90 -13.79
N GLY A 436 17.36 7.24 -14.02
CA GLY A 436 17.22 6.22 -15.05
C GLY A 436 17.68 4.84 -14.67
N CYS A 437 17.63 4.46 -13.40
CA CYS A 437 17.97 3.11 -12.92
C CYS A 437 17.26 2.01 -13.73
N LYS A 438 17.95 0.89 -13.92
CA LYS A 438 17.46 -0.25 -14.68
C LYS A 438 17.28 -1.51 -13.85
N THR A 439 18.01 -1.62 -12.74
CA THR A 439 17.97 -2.80 -11.87
C THR A 439 18.21 -2.43 -10.40
N PRO A 440 17.93 -3.34 -9.45
CA PRO A 440 18.26 -3.14 -8.04
C PRO A 440 19.76 -2.94 -7.76
N MET A 441 20.66 -3.13 -8.76
CA MET A 441 22.09 -2.86 -8.65
C MET A 441 22.40 -1.42 -8.22
N ALA A 442 21.51 -0.46 -8.53
CA ALA A 442 21.65 0.92 -8.05
C ALA A 442 21.74 1.00 -6.51
N ASN A 443 21.01 0.13 -5.78
CA ASN A 443 21.14 0.02 -4.32
C ASN A 443 22.49 -0.54 -3.87
N VAL A 444 23.06 -1.48 -4.64
CA VAL A 444 24.42 -2.00 -4.36
C VAL A 444 25.46 -0.91 -4.56
N VAL A 445 25.37 -0.16 -5.67
CA VAL A 445 26.28 0.96 -5.94
C VAL A 445 26.14 2.04 -4.86
N MET A 446 24.93 2.41 -4.49
CA MET A 446 24.66 3.34 -3.38
C MET A 446 25.35 2.88 -2.10
N SER A 447 25.20 1.61 -1.73
CA SER A 447 25.80 1.03 -0.54
C SER A 447 27.33 1.11 -0.58
N VAL A 448 27.93 0.76 -1.72
CA VAL A 448 29.39 0.86 -1.89
C VAL A 448 29.88 2.31 -1.79
N CYS A 449 29.16 3.26 -2.38
CA CYS A 449 29.50 4.68 -2.25
C CYS A 449 29.43 5.17 -0.80
N ILE A 450 28.39 4.79 -0.06
CA ILE A 450 28.23 5.13 1.36
C ILE A 450 29.39 4.52 2.16
N LEU A 451 29.78 3.27 1.87
CA LEU A 451 30.95 2.63 2.47
C LEU A 451 32.22 3.45 2.28
N MET A 452 32.50 3.83 1.03
CA MET A 452 33.70 4.62 0.71
C MET A 452 33.70 5.96 1.45
N VAL A 453 32.56 6.61 1.55
CA VAL A 453 32.42 7.88 2.29
C VAL A 453 32.72 7.66 3.78
N LEU A 454 32.21 6.60 4.39
CA LEU A 454 32.42 6.33 5.82
C LEU A 454 33.87 5.98 6.17
N LEU A 455 34.50 5.20 5.33
CA LEU A 455 35.90 4.79 5.56
C LEU A 455 36.88 5.96 5.37
N PHE A 456 36.64 6.81 4.37
CA PHE A 456 37.63 7.81 3.96
C PHE A 456 37.20 9.25 4.25
N LEU A 457 35.92 9.58 4.07
CA LEU A 457 35.40 10.94 4.11
C LEU A 457 34.63 11.30 5.39
N ALA A 458 34.37 10.35 6.29
CA ALA A 458 33.63 10.60 7.53
C ALA A 458 34.18 11.79 8.36
N PRO A 459 35.51 11.99 8.49
CA PRO A 459 36.04 13.14 9.22
C PRO A 459 35.67 14.50 8.61
N LEU A 460 35.43 14.57 7.31
CA LEU A 460 35.08 15.82 6.63
C LEU A 460 33.66 16.30 7.03
N PHE A 461 32.79 15.38 7.42
CA PHE A 461 31.43 15.70 7.88
C PHE A 461 31.39 16.30 9.30
N LYS A 462 32.49 16.29 10.06
CA LYS A 462 32.62 16.93 11.38
C LYS A 462 32.15 18.39 11.35
N TYR A 463 32.58 19.12 10.33
CA TYR A 463 32.30 20.54 10.19
C TYR A 463 30.95 20.85 9.50
N THR A 464 30.16 19.83 9.15
CA THR A 464 28.84 20.04 8.53
C THR A 464 27.93 20.82 9.47
N PRO A 465 27.41 22.00 9.08
CA PRO A 465 26.49 22.74 9.92
C PRO A 465 25.14 22.05 10.00
N LEU A 466 24.52 22.02 11.19
CA LEU A 466 23.19 21.41 11.38
C LEU A 466 22.14 22.07 10.51
N VAL A 467 22.25 23.36 10.25
CA VAL A 467 21.35 24.11 9.39
C VAL A 467 21.33 23.59 7.95
N ALA A 468 22.47 23.08 7.44
CA ALA A 468 22.51 22.47 6.11
C ALA A 468 21.67 21.19 6.06
N LEU A 469 21.79 20.33 7.08
CA LEU A 469 21.00 19.11 7.20
C LEU A 469 19.51 19.41 7.32
N SER A 470 19.14 20.36 8.18
CA SER A 470 17.75 20.81 8.34
C SER A 470 17.14 21.36 7.06
N SER A 471 17.92 22.17 6.29
CA SER A 471 17.48 22.70 5.01
C SER A 471 17.19 21.60 3.98
N ILE A 472 18.02 20.57 3.93
CA ILE A 472 17.82 19.42 3.06
C ILE A 472 16.53 18.68 3.41
N ILE A 473 16.27 18.44 4.70
CA ILE A 473 15.05 17.79 5.16
C ILE A 473 13.82 18.62 4.80
N VAL A 474 13.82 19.92 5.11
CA VAL A 474 12.71 20.84 4.82
C VAL A 474 12.34 20.78 3.33
N VAL A 475 13.33 20.90 2.44
CA VAL A 475 13.08 20.87 0.99
C VAL A 475 12.65 19.48 0.50
N ALA A 476 13.10 18.40 1.14
CA ALA A 476 12.60 17.05 0.86
C ALA A 476 11.13 16.90 1.28
N MET A 477 10.77 17.35 2.49
CA MET A 477 9.42 17.24 3.05
C MET A 477 8.40 18.13 2.32
N ILE A 478 8.75 19.34 1.88
CA ILE A 478 7.89 20.18 1.01
C ILE A 478 7.46 19.40 -0.23
N GLY A 479 8.32 18.53 -0.77
CA GLY A 479 7.99 17.69 -1.92
C GLY A 479 6.93 16.61 -1.65
N LEU A 480 6.69 16.24 -0.40
CA LEU A 480 5.70 15.26 0.00
C LEU A 480 4.29 15.87 0.20
N ILE A 481 4.19 17.18 0.40
CA ILE A 481 2.91 17.87 0.56
C ILE A 481 2.28 18.08 -0.82
N LYS A 482 1.37 17.19 -1.20
CA LYS A 482 0.70 17.20 -2.50
C LYS A 482 -0.60 18.01 -2.46
N VAL A 483 -0.54 19.32 -2.37
CA VAL A 483 -1.73 20.19 -2.29
C VAL A 483 -2.73 19.92 -3.42
N LYS A 484 -2.26 19.62 -4.63
CA LYS A 484 -3.13 19.30 -5.78
C LYS A 484 -3.98 18.04 -5.52
N GLU A 485 -3.45 17.03 -4.83
CA GLU A 485 -4.18 15.81 -4.46
C GLU A 485 -5.27 16.11 -3.42
N PHE A 486 -5.01 16.97 -2.43
CA PHE A 486 -6.04 17.41 -1.47
C PHE A 486 -7.21 18.08 -2.18
N VAL A 487 -6.93 19.00 -3.12
CA VAL A 487 -7.97 19.68 -3.91
C VAL A 487 -8.71 18.70 -4.82
N HIS A 488 -8.00 17.73 -5.38
CA HIS A 488 -8.59 16.69 -6.24
C HIS A 488 -9.55 15.81 -5.47
N LEU A 489 -9.15 15.32 -4.29
CA LEU A 489 -10.00 14.52 -3.40
C LEU A 489 -11.27 15.29 -3.00
N TYR A 490 -11.14 16.57 -2.64
CA TYR A 490 -12.29 17.41 -2.30
C TYR A 490 -13.32 17.52 -3.44
N LYS A 491 -12.84 17.57 -4.69
CA LYS A 491 -13.72 17.68 -5.87
C LYS A 491 -14.41 16.36 -6.24
N ILE A 492 -13.74 15.22 -6.03
CA ILE A 492 -14.26 13.91 -6.45
C ILE A 492 -15.14 13.30 -5.36
N ASP A 493 -14.60 13.19 -4.16
CA ASP A 493 -15.26 12.50 -3.05
C ASP A 493 -14.98 13.21 -1.72
N LYS A 494 -16.04 13.80 -1.18
CA LYS A 494 -15.97 14.53 0.10
C LYS A 494 -15.65 13.62 1.27
N PHE A 495 -16.04 12.33 1.20
CA PHE A 495 -15.76 11.37 2.26
C PHE A 495 -14.28 10.98 2.27
N ASP A 496 -13.69 10.73 1.10
CA ASP A 496 -12.26 10.50 0.95
C ASP A 496 -11.44 11.70 1.39
N PHE A 497 -11.92 12.91 1.09
CA PHE A 497 -11.31 14.13 1.60
C PHE A 497 -11.39 14.21 3.14
N CYS A 498 -12.52 13.83 3.74
CA CYS A 498 -12.66 13.77 5.20
C CYS A 498 -11.64 12.79 5.83
N ILE A 499 -11.47 11.58 5.26
CA ILE A 499 -10.46 10.61 5.71
C ILE A 499 -9.05 11.22 5.63
N CYS A 500 -8.75 11.89 4.51
CA CYS A 500 -7.47 12.57 4.31
C CYS A 500 -7.22 13.67 5.36
N MET A 501 -8.24 14.48 5.65
CA MET A 501 -8.15 15.54 6.66
C MET A 501 -8.05 15.00 8.08
N VAL A 502 -8.75 13.91 8.41
CA VAL A 502 -8.61 13.23 9.72
C VAL A 502 -7.20 12.70 9.90
N ALA A 503 -6.60 12.10 8.86
CA ALA A 503 -5.20 11.69 8.89
C ALA A 503 -4.26 12.89 9.11
N PHE A 504 -4.43 13.96 8.32
CA PHE A 504 -3.60 15.15 8.39
C PHE A 504 -3.68 15.84 9.76
N VAL A 505 -4.89 16.16 10.20
CA VAL A 505 -5.14 16.86 11.47
C VAL A 505 -4.72 15.99 12.66
N GLY A 506 -5.02 14.68 12.60
CA GLY A 506 -4.64 13.73 13.64
C GLY A 506 -3.12 13.65 13.84
N VAL A 507 -2.35 13.64 12.75
CA VAL A 507 -0.88 13.68 12.80
C VAL A 507 -0.36 15.02 13.31
N VAL A 508 -0.92 16.13 12.85
CA VAL A 508 -0.40 17.47 13.14
C VAL A 508 -0.71 17.92 14.58
N PHE A 509 -1.88 17.62 15.08
CA PHE A 509 -2.34 18.13 16.39
C PHE A 509 -2.27 17.12 17.54
N PHE A 510 -2.15 15.83 17.23
CA PHE A 510 -2.04 14.77 18.24
C PHE A 510 -0.73 14.01 18.04
N THR A 511 -0.81 12.75 17.59
CA THR A 511 0.36 11.92 17.30
C THR A 511 0.24 11.23 15.94
N MET A 512 1.38 10.82 15.38
CA MET A 512 1.40 10.07 14.11
C MET A 512 0.58 8.78 14.21
N VAL A 513 0.63 8.09 15.35
CA VAL A 513 -0.12 6.85 15.60
C VAL A 513 -1.61 7.12 15.61
N ILE A 514 -2.07 8.15 16.34
CA ILE A 514 -3.50 8.51 16.42
C ILE A 514 -4.02 8.92 15.04
N GLY A 515 -3.29 9.78 14.32
CA GLY A 515 -3.71 10.23 12.99
C GLY A 515 -3.86 9.08 11.99
N LEU A 516 -2.88 8.16 11.96
CA LEU A 516 -2.94 6.98 11.10
C LEU A 516 -4.08 6.05 11.51
N SER A 517 -4.18 5.70 12.79
CA SER A 517 -5.19 4.75 13.28
C SER A 517 -6.62 5.27 13.08
N ALA A 518 -6.87 6.56 13.35
CA ALA A 518 -8.18 7.16 13.16
C ALA A 518 -8.60 7.18 11.68
N SER A 519 -7.69 7.51 10.77
CA SER A 519 -7.99 7.54 9.34
C SER A 519 -8.20 6.13 8.75
N VAL A 520 -7.41 5.15 9.19
CA VAL A 520 -7.61 3.73 8.81
C VAL A 520 -8.94 3.23 9.36
N GLY A 521 -9.25 3.50 10.63
CA GLY A 521 -10.54 3.15 11.23
C GLY A 521 -11.72 3.74 10.45
N LEU A 522 -11.62 5.01 10.04
CA LEU A 522 -12.66 5.66 9.23
C LEU A 522 -12.76 5.06 7.81
N SER A 523 -11.64 4.66 7.20
CA SER A 523 -11.63 3.97 5.91
C SER A 523 -12.30 2.59 5.99
N VAL A 524 -12.01 1.82 7.04
CA VAL A 524 -12.63 0.52 7.30
C VAL A 524 -14.12 0.69 7.60
N LEU A 525 -14.49 1.67 8.42
CA LEU A 525 -15.89 1.98 8.72
C LEU A 525 -16.66 2.31 7.43
N ARG A 526 -16.07 3.11 6.53
CA ARG A 526 -16.68 3.39 5.22
C ARG A 526 -16.90 2.11 4.41
N ALA A 527 -15.90 1.22 4.35
CA ALA A 527 -16.02 -0.04 3.62
C ALA A 527 -17.15 -0.93 4.23
N LEU A 528 -17.22 -0.99 5.56
CA LEU A 528 -18.31 -1.70 6.27
C LEU A 528 -19.68 -1.09 5.97
N LEU A 529 -19.81 0.24 6.00
CA LEU A 529 -21.06 0.94 5.68
C LEU A 529 -21.48 0.69 4.22
N TYR A 530 -20.55 0.63 3.29
CA TYR A 530 -20.83 0.31 1.90
C TYR A 530 -21.40 -1.11 1.74
N VAL A 531 -20.87 -2.07 2.48
CA VAL A 531 -21.36 -3.46 2.48
C VAL A 531 -22.71 -3.55 3.23
N ALA A 532 -22.86 -2.83 4.36
CA ALA A 532 -24.06 -2.87 5.19
C ALA A 532 -25.28 -2.20 4.54
N ARG A 533 -25.07 -1.18 3.70
CA ARG A 533 -26.14 -0.45 3.03
C ARG A 533 -25.92 -0.38 1.53
N PRO A 534 -26.06 -1.51 0.82
CA PRO A 534 -25.83 -1.57 -0.60
C PRO A 534 -26.86 -0.78 -1.40
N ALA A 535 -26.43 -0.30 -2.55
CA ALA A 535 -27.32 0.33 -3.49
C ALA A 535 -28.32 -0.69 -4.06
N THR A 536 -29.59 -0.30 -4.10
CA THR A 536 -30.67 -1.02 -4.76
C THR A 536 -31.39 -0.06 -5.69
N CYS A 537 -31.83 -0.50 -6.85
CA CYS A 537 -32.54 0.35 -7.79
C CYS A 537 -33.81 -0.31 -8.33
N LYS A 538 -34.77 0.53 -8.74
CA LYS A 538 -35.98 0.11 -9.43
C LYS A 538 -35.70 0.12 -10.92
N LEU A 539 -35.89 -1.01 -11.59
CA LEU A 539 -35.70 -1.13 -13.04
C LEU A 539 -37.00 -0.85 -13.80
N GLY A 540 -36.85 -0.15 -14.91
CA GLY A 540 -37.89 0.10 -15.87
C GLY A 540 -37.50 -0.36 -17.27
N SER A 541 -38.50 -0.65 -18.11
CA SER A 541 -38.31 -1.03 -19.51
C SER A 541 -38.13 0.20 -20.41
N ILE A 542 -37.14 0.15 -21.30
CA ILE A 542 -36.96 1.17 -22.35
C ILE A 542 -37.79 0.77 -23.56
N ALA A 543 -38.72 1.63 -23.95
CA ALA A 543 -39.64 1.35 -25.05
C ALA A 543 -38.92 1.00 -26.36
N GLY A 544 -39.35 -0.06 -27.04
CA GLY A 544 -38.75 -0.53 -28.29
C GLY A 544 -37.46 -1.33 -28.11
N THR A 545 -37.06 -1.63 -26.88
CA THR A 545 -35.85 -2.43 -26.59
C THR A 545 -36.15 -3.52 -25.57
N GLU A 546 -35.24 -4.48 -25.45
CA GLU A 546 -35.28 -5.54 -24.45
C GLU A 546 -34.54 -5.18 -23.17
N ILE A 547 -34.16 -3.90 -23.00
CA ILE A 547 -33.23 -3.43 -21.98
C ILE A 547 -34.05 -2.86 -20.80
N PHE A 548 -33.62 -3.29 -19.59
CA PHE A 548 -34.12 -2.73 -18.34
C PHE A 548 -33.02 -1.89 -17.68
N ARG A 549 -33.37 -0.68 -17.20
CA ARG A 549 -32.42 0.26 -16.57
C ARG A 549 -33.09 0.98 -15.39
N ASP A 550 -32.23 1.53 -14.53
CA ASP A 550 -32.69 2.33 -13.38
C ASP A 550 -33.55 3.51 -13.84
N VAL A 551 -34.77 3.55 -13.36
CA VAL A 551 -35.77 4.60 -13.67
C VAL A 551 -35.27 5.98 -13.26
N LYS A 552 -34.48 6.10 -12.20
CA LYS A 552 -33.92 7.38 -11.74
C LYS A 552 -32.78 7.88 -12.64
N GLN A 553 -32.00 6.97 -13.21
CA GLN A 553 -30.86 7.31 -14.07
C GLN A 553 -31.31 7.59 -15.50
N TYR A 554 -32.33 6.85 -16.01
CA TYR A 554 -32.79 6.93 -17.38
C TYR A 554 -34.25 7.36 -17.43
N PRO A 555 -34.56 8.63 -17.78
CA PRO A 555 -35.94 9.16 -17.82
C PRO A 555 -36.87 8.43 -18.82
N HIS A 556 -36.30 7.76 -19.82
CA HIS A 556 -37.05 6.97 -20.81
C HIS A 556 -37.39 5.55 -20.34
N ALA A 557 -36.80 5.09 -19.22
CA ALA A 557 -37.15 3.82 -18.61
C ALA A 557 -38.46 3.94 -17.84
N LYS A 558 -39.51 3.26 -18.30
CA LYS A 558 -40.84 3.28 -17.68
C LYS A 558 -41.06 2.04 -16.82
N SER A 559 -41.71 2.22 -15.68
CA SER A 559 -42.16 1.09 -14.84
C SER A 559 -43.06 0.17 -15.64
N VAL A 560 -42.97 -1.12 -15.39
CA VAL A 560 -43.84 -2.12 -16.03
C VAL A 560 -45.16 -2.17 -15.21
N PRO A 561 -46.35 -2.03 -15.83
CA PRO A 561 -47.59 -2.07 -15.08
C PRO A 561 -47.75 -3.38 -14.28
N ASN A 562 -48.15 -3.27 -13.01
CA ASN A 562 -48.46 -4.36 -12.08
C ASN A 562 -47.23 -5.25 -11.73
N ILE A 563 -46.00 -4.88 -12.16
CA ILE A 563 -44.76 -5.62 -11.90
C ILE A 563 -43.73 -4.65 -11.34
N LEU A 564 -43.27 -4.89 -10.13
CA LEU A 564 -42.13 -4.19 -9.55
C LEU A 564 -40.84 -4.96 -9.82
N ILE A 565 -39.85 -4.33 -10.43
CA ILE A 565 -38.56 -4.93 -10.74
C ILE A 565 -37.48 -4.25 -9.91
N LEU A 566 -36.80 -4.99 -9.05
CA LEU A 566 -35.73 -4.48 -8.17
C LEU A 566 -34.43 -5.19 -8.46
N GLU A 567 -33.38 -4.42 -8.69
CA GLU A 567 -32.00 -4.93 -8.78
C GLU A 567 -31.31 -4.86 -7.42
N LEU A 568 -30.74 -6.00 -6.99
CA LEU A 568 -29.92 -6.11 -5.79
C LEU A 568 -28.43 -6.09 -6.18
N GLY A 569 -27.76 -4.97 -5.91
CA GLY A 569 -26.43 -4.66 -6.43
C GLY A 569 -25.27 -5.18 -5.58
N SER A 570 -25.46 -6.09 -4.61
CA SER A 570 -24.41 -6.55 -3.71
C SER A 570 -24.62 -7.99 -3.22
N PRO A 571 -23.55 -8.63 -2.69
CA PRO A 571 -23.71 -9.87 -1.95
C PRO A 571 -24.71 -9.71 -0.80
N ILE A 572 -25.49 -10.75 -0.52
CA ILE A 572 -26.49 -10.75 0.56
C ILE A 572 -25.94 -11.52 1.75
N TYR A 573 -25.63 -10.80 2.84
CA TYR A 573 -25.05 -11.37 4.06
C TYR A 573 -25.82 -10.88 5.30
N PHE A 574 -25.51 -11.50 6.43
CA PHE A 574 -26.10 -11.13 7.73
C PHE A 574 -26.02 -9.63 8.04
N VAL A 575 -24.98 -8.94 7.55
CA VAL A 575 -24.78 -7.50 7.78
C VAL A 575 -25.83 -6.62 7.07
N ASN A 576 -26.28 -7.02 5.88
CA ASN A 576 -27.19 -6.21 5.05
C ASN A 576 -28.57 -6.84 4.84
N ALA A 577 -28.79 -8.08 5.25
CA ALA A 577 -30.06 -8.78 5.07
C ALA A 577 -31.26 -8.00 5.66
N GLY A 578 -31.12 -7.48 6.89
CA GLY A 578 -32.16 -6.67 7.52
C GLY A 578 -32.48 -5.38 6.75
N TYR A 579 -31.44 -4.67 6.31
CA TYR A 579 -31.60 -3.46 5.50
C TYR A 579 -32.27 -3.75 4.15
N LEU A 580 -31.85 -4.80 3.45
CA LEU A 580 -32.44 -5.19 2.15
C LEU A 580 -33.89 -5.59 2.31
N ARG A 581 -34.26 -6.35 3.37
CA ARG A 581 -35.66 -6.68 3.66
C ARG A 581 -36.52 -5.43 3.80
N GLU A 582 -36.12 -4.51 4.67
CA GLU A 582 -36.87 -3.26 4.87
C GLU A 582 -36.95 -2.41 3.62
N ARG A 583 -35.87 -2.42 2.82
CA ARG A 583 -35.81 -1.65 1.58
C ARG A 583 -36.75 -2.23 0.53
N ILE A 584 -36.79 -3.54 0.37
CA ILE A 584 -37.70 -4.24 -0.54
C ILE A 584 -39.15 -3.98 -0.12
N LEU A 585 -39.48 -4.15 1.17
CA LEU A 585 -40.82 -3.93 1.68
C LEU A 585 -41.32 -2.50 1.44
N ARG A 586 -40.48 -1.49 1.66
CA ARG A 586 -40.80 -0.07 1.36
C ARG A 586 -41.02 0.15 -0.12
N TRP A 587 -40.19 -0.42 -0.99
CA TRP A 587 -40.41 -0.27 -2.44
C TRP A 587 -41.71 -0.92 -2.90
N VAL A 588 -42.11 -2.03 -2.30
CA VAL A 588 -43.36 -2.70 -2.56
C VAL A 588 -44.54 -1.83 -2.10
N GLU A 589 -44.49 -1.26 -0.89
CA GLU A 589 -45.51 -0.38 -0.35
C GLU A 589 -45.68 0.91 -1.20
N ASP A 590 -44.56 1.53 -1.60
CA ASP A 590 -44.58 2.68 -2.49
C ASP A 590 -45.26 2.35 -3.84
N GLU A 591 -44.95 1.18 -4.42
CA GLU A 591 -45.51 0.75 -5.69
C GLU A 591 -46.98 0.31 -5.58
N GLU A 592 -47.40 -0.34 -4.48
CA GLU A 592 -48.78 -0.64 -4.21
C GLU A 592 -49.63 0.63 -4.16
N ASN A 593 -49.15 1.71 -3.53
CA ASN A 593 -49.81 2.97 -3.45
C ASN A 593 -49.98 3.62 -4.84
N ILE A 594 -48.93 3.60 -5.66
CA ILE A 594 -48.93 4.09 -7.04
C ILE A 594 -49.92 3.27 -7.89
N CYS A 595 -49.93 1.95 -7.76
CA CYS A 595 -50.86 1.09 -8.49
C CYS A 595 -52.31 1.37 -8.10
N LYS A 596 -52.60 1.52 -6.80
CA LYS A 596 -53.97 1.84 -6.29
C LYS A 596 -54.49 3.19 -6.80
N GLU A 597 -53.64 4.22 -6.90
CA GLU A 597 -54.01 5.50 -7.48
C GLU A 597 -54.45 5.37 -8.95
N HIS A 598 -53.92 4.35 -9.66
CA HIS A 598 -54.28 4.05 -11.04
C HIS A 598 -55.38 2.97 -11.17
N GLY A 599 -55.98 2.54 -10.06
CA GLY A 599 -57.02 1.49 -10.05
C GLY A 599 -56.48 0.09 -10.42
N GLN A 600 -55.21 -0.17 -10.17
CA GLN A 600 -54.54 -1.43 -10.45
C GLN A 600 -53.91 -2.01 -9.18
N ASP A 601 -53.71 -3.32 -9.14
CA ASP A 601 -53.00 -3.99 -8.04
C ASP A 601 -51.65 -4.48 -8.47
N LEU A 602 -50.63 -4.37 -7.56
CA LEU A 602 -49.32 -4.96 -7.75
C LEU A 602 -49.43 -6.47 -7.66
N GLN A 603 -49.07 -7.20 -8.71
CA GLN A 603 -49.19 -8.66 -8.76
C GLN A 603 -47.86 -9.42 -8.69
N TYR A 604 -46.77 -8.81 -9.17
CA TYR A 604 -45.48 -9.45 -9.23
C TYR A 604 -44.33 -8.58 -8.69
N LEU A 605 -43.46 -9.21 -7.93
CA LEU A 605 -42.14 -8.67 -7.52
C LEU A 605 -41.03 -9.47 -8.22
N VAL A 606 -40.29 -8.85 -9.11
CA VAL A 606 -39.13 -9.43 -9.79
C VAL A 606 -37.86 -8.96 -9.10
N LEU A 607 -37.10 -9.88 -8.54
CA LEU A 607 -35.79 -9.61 -7.92
C LEU A 607 -34.67 -9.99 -8.88
N ASP A 608 -33.95 -9.02 -9.40
CA ASP A 608 -32.77 -9.25 -10.22
C ASP A 608 -31.53 -9.46 -9.33
N LEU A 609 -30.98 -10.67 -9.40
CA LEU A 609 -29.82 -11.13 -8.62
C LEU A 609 -28.50 -11.00 -9.41
N CYS A 610 -28.47 -10.32 -10.54
CA CYS A 610 -27.27 -10.14 -11.37
C CYS A 610 -26.09 -9.59 -10.56
N GLY A 611 -26.35 -8.60 -9.67
CA GLY A 611 -25.38 -8.00 -8.77
C GLY A 611 -25.01 -8.85 -7.54
N VAL A 612 -25.77 -9.92 -7.25
CA VAL A 612 -25.56 -10.77 -6.08
C VAL A 612 -24.49 -11.81 -6.38
N THR A 613 -23.28 -11.56 -5.93
CA THR A 613 -22.15 -12.47 -6.15
C THR A 613 -22.15 -13.66 -5.20
N SER A 614 -22.69 -13.52 -4.00
CA SER A 614 -22.81 -14.59 -3.00
C SER A 614 -23.96 -14.30 -2.03
N ILE A 615 -24.46 -15.36 -1.38
CA ILE A 615 -25.51 -15.29 -0.36
C ILE A 615 -25.13 -16.20 0.82
N ASP A 616 -25.46 -15.79 2.05
CA ASP A 616 -25.32 -16.61 3.25
C ASP A 616 -26.67 -17.16 3.72
N ASN A 617 -26.66 -17.96 4.78
CA ASN A 617 -27.88 -18.54 5.35
C ASN A 617 -28.87 -17.47 5.85
N THR A 618 -28.38 -16.37 6.39
CA THR A 618 -29.22 -15.24 6.84
C THR A 618 -29.88 -14.54 5.66
N GLY A 619 -29.15 -14.39 4.56
CA GLY A 619 -29.69 -13.84 3.31
C GLY A 619 -30.80 -14.72 2.71
N ILE A 620 -30.64 -16.05 2.75
CA ILE A 620 -31.67 -17.00 2.31
C ILE A 620 -32.91 -16.87 3.22
N GLY A 621 -32.71 -16.82 4.54
CA GLY A 621 -33.80 -16.59 5.49
C GLY A 621 -34.53 -15.29 5.22
N MET A 622 -33.83 -14.22 4.92
CA MET A 622 -34.41 -12.92 4.53
C MET A 622 -35.28 -13.05 3.27
N LEU A 623 -34.83 -13.75 2.22
CA LEU A 623 -35.62 -13.97 1.02
C LEU A 623 -36.89 -14.78 1.32
N ALA A 624 -36.83 -15.76 2.21
CA ALA A 624 -37.99 -16.52 2.66
C ALA A 624 -39.00 -15.65 3.45
N GLU A 625 -38.50 -14.76 4.31
CA GLU A 625 -39.35 -13.78 5.02
C GLU A 625 -40.04 -12.81 4.07
N VAL A 626 -39.32 -12.28 3.07
CA VAL A 626 -39.86 -11.42 2.02
C VAL A 626 -40.93 -12.18 1.23
N HIS A 627 -40.64 -13.43 0.84
CA HIS A 627 -41.61 -14.29 0.15
C HIS A 627 -42.90 -14.44 0.95
N LYS A 628 -42.79 -14.83 2.23
CA LYS A 628 -43.95 -14.97 3.11
C LYS A 628 -44.75 -13.66 3.28
N SER A 629 -44.08 -12.52 3.25
CA SER A 629 -44.72 -11.22 3.33
C SER A 629 -45.46 -10.86 2.04
N MET A 630 -44.87 -11.21 0.88
CA MET A 630 -45.50 -11.00 -0.43
C MET A 630 -46.71 -11.92 -0.65
N ASP A 631 -46.58 -13.18 -0.27
CA ASP A 631 -47.66 -14.16 -0.38
C ASP A 631 -48.91 -13.74 0.40
N ARG A 632 -48.75 -13.18 1.60
CA ARG A 632 -49.87 -12.59 2.39
C ARG A 632 -50.55 -11.43 1.69
N LYS A 633 -49.88 -10.73 0.79
CA LYS A 633 -50.40 -9.62 -0.01
C LYS A 633 -50.93 -10.07 -1.39
N GLY A 634 -50.81 -11.35 -1.71
CA GLY A 634 -51.14 -11.91 -3.02
C GLY A 634 -50.16 -11.54 -4.13
N ILE A 635 -48.94 -11.09 -3.76
CA ILE A 635 -47.88 -10.73 -4.69
C ILE A 635 -46.96 -11.91 -4.92
N ARG A 636 -46.75 -12.33 -6.16
CA ARG A 636 -45.84 -13.42 -6.51
C ARG A 636 -44.42 -12.92 -6.71
N ILE A 637 -43.41 -13.71 -6.27
CA ILE A 637 -42.00 -13.37 -6.47
C ILE A 637 -41.43 -14.17 -7.65
N ALA A 638 -40.63 -13.50 -8.47
CA ALA A 638 -39.79 -14.12 -9.49
C ALA A 638 -38.34 -13.71 -9.26
N LEU A 639 -37.40 -14.65 -9.43
CA LEU A 639 -35.96 -14.41 -9.36
C LEU A 639 -35.37 -14.41 -10.76
N THR A 640 -34.44 -13.49 -11.03
CA THR A 640 -33.76 -13.41 -12.33
C THR A 640 -32.26 -13.33 -12.17
N ASN A 641 -31.53 -13.82 -13.20
CA ASN A 641 -30.07 -13.76 -13.30
C ASN A 641 -29.28 -14.32 -12.08
N PRO A 642 -29.69 -15.40 -11.40
CA PRO A 642 -28.94 -15.90 -10.27
C PRO A 642 -27.60 -16.47 -10.72
N ARG A 643 -26.50 -16.04 -10.07
CA ARG A 643 -25.15 -16.58 -10.33
C ARG A 643 -25.03 -18.01 -9.78
N LEU A 644 -24.14 -18.82 -10.35
CA LEU A 644 -23.94 -20.23 -9.97
C LEU A 644 -23.82 -20.42 -8.44
N GLN A 645 -22.98 -19.64 -7.76
CA GLN A 645 -22.80 -19.74 -6.30
C GLN A 645 -24.07 -19.45 -5.51
N VAL A 646 -24.91 -18.54 -5.99
CA VAL A 646 -26.19 -18.19 -5.38
C VAL A 646 -27.20 -19.31 -5.64
N THR A 647 -27.29 -19.78 -6.89
CA THR A 647 -28.19 -20.88 -7.30
C THR A 647 -27.90 -22.16 -6.50
N GLU A 648 -26.62 -22.57 -6.38
CA GLU A 648 -26.23 -23.74 -5.60
C GLU A 648 -26.76 -23.67 -4.15
N LYS A 649 -26.62 -22.51 -3.50
CA LYS A 649 -27.06 -22.33 -2.11
C LYS A 649 -28.59 -22.27 -1.98
N LEU A 650 -29.26 -21.62 -2.92
CA LEU A 650 -30.74 -21.57 -2.94
C LEU A 650 -31.36 -22.98 -3.20
N VAL A 651 -30.71 -23.79 -4.03
CA VAL A 651 -31.15 -25.20 -4.26
C VAL A 651 -30.86 -26.05 -3.03
N LEU A 652 -29.65 -25.96 -2.45
CA LEU A 652 -29.25 -26.73 -1.27
C LEU A 652 -30.11 -26.42 -0.03
N SER A 653 -30.55 -25.19 0.11
CA SER A 653 -31.43 -24.75 1.21
C SER A 653 -32.88 -25.18 1.05
N GLY A 654 -33.26 -25.76 -0.10
CA GLY A 654 -34.66 -26.06 -0.42
C GLY A 654 -35.50 -24.87 -0.86
N TYR A 655 -34.97 -23.61 -0.79
CA TYR A 655 -35.71 -22.41 -1.05
C TYR A 655 -36.38 -22.40 -2.44
N ILE A 656 -35.69 -22.85 -3.48
CA ILE A 656 -36.24 -22.89 -4.84
C ILE A 656 -37.33 -23.95 -4.92
N LYS A 657 -37.12 -25.16 -4.38
CA LYS A 657 -38.03 -26.26 -4.51
C LYS A 657 -39.28 -26.15 -3.62
N ASP A 658 -39.06 -25.72 -2.36
CA ASP A 658 -40.10 -25.81 -1.32
C ASP A 658 -40.84 -24.48 -1.14
N THR A 659 -40.26 -23.34 -1.59
CA THR A 659 -40.81 -22.01 -1.31
C THR A 659 -41.28 -21.29 -2.58
N ILE A 660 -40.40 -21.11 -3.58
CA ILE A 660 -40.68 -20.21 -4.71
C ILE A 660 -41.14 -20.95 -5.97
N GLY A 661 -40.76 -22.20 -6.16
CA GLY A 661 -40.99 -23.02 -7.37
C GLY A 661 -39.94 -22.78 -8.47
N GLU A 662 -39.55 -23.85 -9.14
CA GLU A 662 -38.54 -23.79 -10.22
C GLU A 662 -38.99 -22.93 -11.41
N GLU A 663 -40.31 -22.85 -11.63
CA GLU A 663 -40.93 -22.01 -12.69
C GLU A 663 -40.80 -20.51 -12.45
N SER A 664 -40.49 -20.10 -11.23
CA SER A 664 -40.31 -18.68 -10.87
C SER A 664 -38.87 -18.18 -10.96
N VAL A 665 -37.94 -19.00 -11.48
CA VAL A 665 -36.54 -18.64 -11.66
C VAL A 665 -36.20 -18.50 -13.15
N PHE A 666 -35.78 -17.31 -13.55
CA PHE A 666 -35.59 -16.95 -14.96
C PHE A 666 -34.13 -16.55 -15.25
N LEU A 667 -33.69 -16.74 -16.51
CA LEU A 667 -32.37 -16.31 -16.96
C LEU A 667 -32.27 -14.80 -17.11
N THR A 668 -33.34 -14.13 -17.54
CA THR A 668 -33.31 -12.67 -17.77
C THR A 668 -34.54 -11.99 -17.19
N VAL A 669 -34.42 -10.69 -16.92
CA VAL A 669 -35.56 -9.86 -16.47
C VAL A 669 -36.64 -9.82 -17.53
N LYS A 670 -36.30 -9.89 -18.81
CA LYS A 670 -37.26 -9.94 -19.93
C LYS A 670 -38.11 -11.20 -19.86
N ASP A 671 -37.48 -12.36 -19.71
CA ASP A 671 -38.21 -13.64 -19.67
C ASP A 671 -39.18 -13.65 -18.47
N ALA A 672 -38.72 -13.19 -17.30
CA ALA A 672 -39.57 -13.05 -16.14
C ALA A 672 -40.77 -12.12 -16.40
N THR A 673 -40.55 -10.92 -16.93
CA THR A 673 -41.62 -9.94 -17.19
C THR A 673 -42.59 -10.42 -18.26
N THR A 674 -42.12 -11.13 -19.28
CA THR A 674 -42.95 -11.71 -20.33
C THR A 674 -43.82 -12.84 -19.77
N SER A 675 -43.24 -13.72 -18.98
CA SER A 675 -43.98 -14.79 -18.28
C SER A 675 -45.01 -14.26 -17.31
N CYS A 676 -44.68 -13.24 -16.51
CA CYS A 676 -45.59 -12.60 -15.59
C CYS A 676 -46.77 -11.95 -16.34
N ARG A 677 -46.54 -11.23 -17.44
CA ARG A 677 -47.58 -10.64 -18.27
C ARG A 677 -48.51 -11.69 -18.85
N TYR A 678 -47.97 -12.78 -19.36
CA TYR A 678 -48.75 -13.88 -19.90
C TYR A 678 -49.64 -14.53 -18.82
N ALA A 679 -49.10 -14.75 -17.63
CA ALA A 679 -49.85 -15.29 -16.50
C ALA A 679 -51.00 -14.34 -16.04
N MET A 680 -50.79 -13.03 -16.03
CA MET A 680 -51.82 -12.03 -15.74
C MET A 680 -52.96 -12.05 -16.77
N GLN A 681 -52.64 -12.11 -18.06
CA GLN A 681 -53.64 -12.16 -19.13
C GLN A 681 -54.50 -13.44 -19.04
N ARG A 682 -53.91 -14.55 -18.63
CA ARG A 682 -54.62 -15.82 -18.49
C ARG A 682 -55.54 -15.86 -17.27
N SER A 683 -55.24 -15.14 -16.19
CA SER A 683 -56.11 -15.01 -15.03
C SER A 683 -57.33 -14.16 -15.33
N THR A 684 -57.15 -13.00 -16.01
CA THR A 684 -58.27 -12.14 -16.43
C THR A 684 -59.21 -12.81 -17.43
N SER A 685 -58.72 -13.67 -18.32
CA SER A 685 -59.57 -14.41 -19.26
C SER A 685 -60.36 -15.56 -18.62
N LYS A 686 -59.92 -16.08 -17.46
CA LYS A 686 -60.68 -17.08 -16.69
C LYS A 686 -61.79 -16.48 -15.83
N GLU A 687 -61.64 -15.26 -15.33
CA GLU A 687 -62.66 -14.54 -14.56
C GLU A 687 -63.77 -14.00 -15.48
N GLY A 688 -63.46 -13.55 -16.70
CA GLY A 688 -64.44 -13.14 -17.70
C GLY A 688 -65.19 -14.27 -18.40
N GLY A 689 -64.79 -15.52 -18.21
CA GLY A 689 -65.46 -16.71 -18.78
C GLY A 689 -66.42 -17.44 -17.85
N SER A 690 -66.62 -16.99 -16.61
CA SER A 690 -67.56 -17.56 -15.63
C SER A 690 -68.84 -16.76 -15.47
N GLU A 691 -69.05 -15.72 -16.25
CA GLU A 691 -70.29 -14.87 -16.27
C GLU A 691 -71.12 -15.02 -17.57
N VAL A 692 -70.99 -16.13 -18.30
CA VAL A 692 -71.93 -16.39 -19.42
C VAL A 692 -72.66 -17.70 -19.22
#